data_2560c0a883acf4aaf1bb71dd258ab06a
#
_entry.id   2560c0a883acf4aaf1bb71dd258ab06a
#
_cell.length_a   1.000
_cell.length_b   1.000
_cell.length_c   1.000
_cell.angle_alpha   90.00
_cell.angle_beta   90.00
_cell.angle_gamma   90.00
#
_symmetry.space_group_name_H-M   'P 1'
#
loop_
_entity.id
_entity.type
_entity.pdbx_description
1 polymer ?
#
loop_
_entity_poly.entity_id
_entity_poly.type
_entity_poly.pdbx_seq_one_letter_code
_entity_poly.pdbx_strand_id
1 'polypeptide(L)'
;MNEFLNAGREISLSGTWKVLKADEDARRLIADPELDDKDWLDIKVPGLWRSCNQLSDADSVLYRRHFELDQLPQGNRRWLVIDGLCYQGDVWFDGAYLGDTEGYFVEHNFEITQATTLPNKHLLAIEANCETPSDRTNKRNITGVLQHSDSLNQDLNPGGLWRDIRIEETGPIRIDDLRVLVLEADDDRAIIRIGGVLDSAATANVEVLTTVTNTHSIEHSQEMVLARGRNEIEWHVAVEKPDLWWPFSLGAQPLYEVQVAVKFNQKASDTRSRRTGLRSFELKNWIASVNGEQIFLKGTNFGPGNADLSAITQDDYRRDLTLAKNAGLDLVRVHGHVAHPDLYAEADKLGILIFQDFPLQWSYSRSIRTQAARQATALVHQYGHHPSIVLWNSHNEPYHSDRSARHHKNLEGISTYGPLASLSHQIPSWNRSILDRSVKRSFDKADPTRPAIAHSGVAPHLPQLDGTDSHLWFGWRHGKVSDLKVLASRLPRLLRFVSEFGAQSVPHDDHVATVCEAPNFPQINLQALSEDLGAELELINRYAPLDGSTTWEAWVDSTQTRQAHLVRHTIEVLRTLKYKPTGGFCQFLFADALPYVSCAVLDHRRKPKIAWDALSAANRPVIVVADLHKDEIPIGTNQCAIHVVSDLRTPIKKATLFVEWHAPGMDVERWSFTGGFEPDSVTKIAKTFLVTKNPGIATLALELRGSDIHAINNYQIKVC
;
A
#
# COMPACT_ATOMS: atom_id res chain seq x y z
N MET A 1 43.97 23.92 -1.56
CA MET A 1 43.04 22.76 -1.58
C MET A 1 41.63 23.35 -1.56
N ASN A 2 41.04 23.61 -2.71
CA ASN A 2 39.65 24.10 -2.74
C ASN A 2 38.74 22.93 -3.00
N GLU A 3 38.16 22.34 -1.95
CA GLU A 3 36.92 21.59 -2.06
C GLU A 3 35.86 22.48 -2.71
N PHE A 4 34.90 21.92 -3.44
CA PHE A 4 33.70 22.71 -3.78
C PHE A 4 33.05 23.02 -2.43
N LEU A 5 33.25 24.26 -1.93
CA LEU A 5 32.69 24.66 -0.67
C LEU A 5 31.17 24.47 -0.73
N ASN A 6 30.62 23.80 0.26
CA ASN A 6 29.19 23.47 0.38
C ASN A 6 28.59 22.50 -0.67
N ALA A 7 29.39 21.81 -1.50
CA ALA A 7 28.86 20.74 -2.32
C ALA A 7 28.21 19.65 -1.43
N GLY A 8 26.94 19.31 -1.72
CA GLY A 8 26.12 18.44 -0.87
C GLY A 8 25.40 19.14 0.30
N ARG A 9 25.49 20.48 0.42
CA ARG A 9 24.72 21.23 1.41
C ARG A 9 23.25 21.27 1.01
N GLU A 10 22.38 20.99 1.99
CA GLU A 10 20.93 21.15 1.86
C GLU A 10 20.44 22.27 2.79
N ILE A 11 19.52 23.09 2.28
CA ILE A 11 18.88 24.17 3.02
C ILE A 11 17.37 23.93 2.97
N SER A 12 16.79 23.54 4.11
CA SER A 12 15.35 23.30 4.21
C SER A 12 14.56 24.61 4.10
N LEU A 13 13.50 24.59 3.30
CA LEU A 13 12.49 25.63 3.23
C LEU A 13 11.21 25.25 3.97
N SER A 14 11.20 24.13 4.69
CA SER A 14 10.11 23.71 5.57
C SER A 14 9.86 24.73 6.69
N GLY A 15 8.65 24.77 7.20
CA GLY A 15 8.25 25.71 8.26
C GLY A 15 7.01 26.50 7.92
N THR A 16 6.90 27.74 8.40
CA THR A 16 5.72 28.59 8.16
C THR A 16 5.82 29.31 6.81
N TRP A 17 4.77 29.18 6.00
CA TRP A 17 4.61 29.85 4.72
C TRP A 17 3.38 30.76 4.74
N LYS A 18 3.37 31.82 3.93
CA LYS A 18 2.20 32.63 3.67
C LYS A 18 1.34 32.01 2.59
N VAL A 19 0.02 31.94 2.78
CA VAL A 19 -0.93 31.36 1.83
C VAL A 19 -2.18 32.20 1.65
N LEU A 20 -2.75 32.11 0.44
CA LEU A 20 -4.00 32.74 0.09
C LEU A 20 -4.79 31.82 -0.86
N LYS A 21 -6.12 31.78 -0.73
CA LYS A 21 -6.98 31.13 -1.73
C LYS A 21 -6.80 31.85 -3.08
N ALA A 22 -6.53 31.08 -4.14
CA ALA A 22 -6.24 31.67 -5.44
C ALA A 22 -7.45 32.35 -6.05
N ASP A 23 -7.28 33.61 -6.44
CA ASP A 23 -8.20 34.38 -7.29
C ASP A 23 -7.42 35.01 -8.45
N GLU A 24 -8.11 35.65 -9.40
CA GLU A 24 -7.46 36.24 -10.58
C GLU A 24 -6.49 37.38 -10.24
N ASP A 25 -6.80 38.21 -9.27
CA ASP A 25 -5.99 39.36 -8.90
C ASP A 25 -4.73 38.91 -8.13
N ALA A 26 -4.88 37.99 -7.19
CA ALA A 26 -3.77 37.42 -6.43
C ALA A 26 -2.81 36.60 -7.33
N ARG A 27 -3.33 35.85 -8.33
CA ARG A 27 -2.51 35.14 -9.31
C ARG A 27 -1.60 36.04 -10.13
N ARG A 28 -2.05 37.25 -10.44
CA ARG A 28 -1.24 38.22 -11.22
C ARG A 28 -0.06 38.76 -10.41
N LEU A 29 -0.18 38.75 -9.08
CA LEU A 29 0.76 39.38 -8.17
C LEU A 29 1.60 38.38 -7.37
N ILE A 30 1.29 37.09 -7.40
CA ILE A 30 1.93 36.07 -6.56
C ILE A 30 3.47 36.09 -6.66
N ALA A 31 3.98 36.34 -7.85
CA ALA A 31 5.41 36.32 -8.13
C ALA A 31 6.10 37.67 -7.85
N ASP A 32 5.37 38.75 -7.54
CA ASP A 32 5.93 40.07 -7.28
C ASP A 32 6.66 40.08 -5.92
N PRO A 33 7.98 40.28 -5.88
CA PRO A 33 8.73 40.34 -4.62
C PRO A 33 8.34 41.53 -3.71
N GLU A 34 7.76 42.58 -4.27
CA GLU A 34 7.38 43.81 -3.52
C GLU A 34 5.93 43.69 -2.96
N LEU A 35 5.19 42.64 -3.29
CA LEU A 35 3.85 42.42 -2.74
C LEU A 35 3.92 42.21 -1.23
N ASP A 36 3.19 43.04 -0.47
CA ASP A 36 3.04 42.85 0.98
C ASP A 36 2.05 41.68 1.25
N ASP A 37 2.59 40.58 1.75
CA ASP A 37 1.86 39.37 2.07
C ASP A 37 1.66 39.15 3.58
N LYS A 38 1.84 40.21 4.42
CA LYS A 38 1.75 40.10 5.89
C LYS A 38 0.37 39.66 6.35
N ASP A 39 -0.68 40.08 5.64
CA ASP A 39 -2.08 39.76 5.96
C ASP A 39 -2.51 38.39 5.40
N TRP A 40 -1.66 37.69 4.65
CA TRP A 40 -1.94 36.33 4.21
C TRP A 40 -1.92 35.37 5.40
N LEU A 41 -2.64 34.24 5.25
CA LEU A 41 -2.71 33.21 6.28
C LEU A 41 -1.35 32.52 6.45
N ASP A 42 -1.09 32.02 7.64
CA ASP A 42 0.07 31.20 7.93
C ASP A 42 -0.28 29.70 7.83
N ILE A 43 0.55 28.93 7.13
CA ILE A 43 0.44 27.49 7.05
C ILE A 43 1.78 26.82 7.30
N LYS A 44 1.77 25.63 7.90
CA LYS A 44 2.96 24.80 8.04
C LYS A 44 3.21 24.00 6.75
N VAL A 45 4.43 24.01 6.25
CA VAL A 45 4.92 23.16 5.15
C VAL A 45 6.05 22.29 5.70
N PRO A 46 6.02 20.96 5.48
CA PRO A 46 4.99 20.15 4.81
C PRO A 46 3.63 20.23 5.48
N GLY A 47 2.56 20.21 4.64
CA GLY A 47 1.20 20.28 5.11
C GLY A 47 0.18 20.33 3.98
N LEU A 48 -1.07 19.97 4.30
CA LEU A 48 -2.20 20.10 3.39
C LEU A 48 -2.96 21.40 3.71
N TRP A 49 -3.40 22.15 2.70
CA TRP A 49 -4.08 23.45 2.94
C TRP A 49 -5.42 23.34 3.65
N ARG A 50 -6.10 22.18 3.58
CA ARG A 50 -7.34 21.91 4.32
C ARG A 50 -7.17 21.91 5.84
N SER A 51 -5.92 21.83 6.36
CA SER A 51 -5.66 22.02 7.79
C SER A 51 -5.99 23.46 8.25
N CYS A 52 -6.11 24.39 7.30
CA CYS A 52 -6.58 25.75 7.50
C CYS A 52 -8.05 25.83 7.08
N ASN A 53 -8.96 26.12 8.05
CA ASN A 53 -10.41 26.14 7.81
C ASN A 53 -10.82 27.10 6.68
N GLN A 54 -10.10 28.23 6.50
CA GLN A 54 -10.38 29.20 5.46
C GLN A 54 -10.03 28.71 4.05
N LEU A 55 -9.29 27.61 3.93
CA LEU A 55 -8.85 27.03 2.67
C LEU A 55 -9.44 25.64 2.43
N SER A 56 -10.31 25.15 3.31
CA SER A 56 -10.84 23.79 3.26
C SER A 56 -11.64 23.48 1.99
N ASP A 57 -12.25 24.50 1.39
CA ASP A 57 -13.04 24.44 0.14
C ASP A 57 -12.25 24.89 -1.11
N ALA A 58 -10.93 25.11 -0.98
CA ALA A 58 -10.11 25.59 -2.08
C ALA A 58 -9.68 24.45 -3.02
N ASP A 59 -9.72 24.68 -4.32
CA ASP A 59 -9.11 23.83 -5.35
C ASP A 59 -7.73 24.34 -5.76
N SER A 60 -7.41 25.61 -5.48
CA SER A 60 -6.11 26.23 -5.77
C SER A 60 -5.71 27.21 -4.66
N VAL A 61 -4.46 27.13 -4.24
CA VAL A 61 -3.86 27.92 -3.15
C VAL A 61 -2.51 28.47 -3.58
N LEU A 62 -2.30 29.75 -3.29
CA LEU A 62 -1.06 30.48 -3.51
C LEU A 62 -0.18 30.38 -2.27
N TYR A 63 1.07 30.00 -2.43
CA TYR A 63 2.08 29.87 -1.38
C TYR A 63 3.21 30.86 -1.62
N ARG A 64 3.69 31.53 -0.56
CA ARG A 64 4.85 32.43 -0.61
C ARG A 64 5.78 32.16 0.56
N ARG A 65 7.09 32.15 0.29
CA ARG A 65 8.13 31.97 1.31
C ARG A 65 9.28 32.93 1.05
N HIS A 66 9.53 33.84 2.00
CA HIS A 66 10.72 34.67 2.03
C HIS A 66 11.83 33.98 2.83
N PHE A 67 13.05 34.02 2.32
CA PHE A 67 14.24 33.47 2.97
C PHE A 67 15.49 34.13 2.47
N GLU A 68 16.61 33.85 3.13
CA GLU A 68 17.93 34.45 2.82
C GLU A 68 18.89 33.32 2.41
N LEU A 69 19.75 33.61 1.42
CA LEU A 69 20.81 32.70 1.01
C LEU A 69 22.15 33.41 1.07
N ASP A 70 23.17 32.68 1.51
CA ASP A 70 24.56 33.12 1.44
C ASP A 70 25.05 33.22 -0.01
N GLN A 71 26.16 33.89 -0.23
CA GLN A 71 26.81 33.91 -1.54
C GLN A 71 27.12 32.49 -2.03
N LEU A 72 26.74 32.18 -3.27
CA LEU A 72 27.09 30.91 -3.89
C LEU A 72 28.61 30.86 -4.16
N PRO A 73 29.33 29.82 -3.70
CA PRO A 73 30.73 29.63 -4.05
C PRO A 73 30.93 29.49 -5.56
N GLN A 74 32.02 30.07 -6.06
CA GLN A 74 32.32 30.02 -7.50
C GLN A 74 32.47 28.59 -8.01
N GLY A 75 31.71 28.26 -9.07
CA GLY A 75 31.68 26.93 -9.66
C GLY A 75 30.63 25.99 -9.09
N ASN A 76 29.96 26.38 -7.99
CA ASN A 76 28.83 25.65 -7.46
C ASN A 76 27.54 26.00 -8.21
N ARG A 77 26.56 25.10 -8.09
CA ARG A 77 25.17 25.24 -8.63
C ARG A 77 24.16 25.09 -7.50
N ARG A 78 23.01 25.72 -7.64
CA ARG A 78 21.87 25.61 -6.71
C ARG A 78 20.63 25.13 -7.41
N TRP A 79 19.92 24.28 -6.71
CA TRP A 79 18.71 23.62 -7.18
C TRP A 79 17.60 23.78 -6.17
N LEU A 80 16.44 24.25 -6.60
CA LEU A 80 15.21 24.13 -5.84
C LEU A 80 14.66 22.72 -6.06
N VAL A 81 14.42 21.98 -4.98
CA VAL A 81 13.86 20.61 -5.00
C VAL A 81 12.55 20.60 -4.25
N ILE A 82 11.50 20.12 -4.89
CA ILE A 82 10.16 19.94 -4.36
C ILE A 82 9.88 18.43 -4.35
N ASP A 83 9.86 17.80 -3.17
CA ASP A 83 9.71 16.34 -3.04
C ASP A 83 8.28 15.84 -3.27
N GLY A 84 7.28 16.70 -3.02
CA GLY A 84 5.89 16.35 -3.23
C GLY A 84 4.93 17.52 -3.11
N LEU A 85 4.22 17.77 -4.20
CA LEU A 85 3.15 18.76 -4.30
C LEU A 85 1.89 18.09 -4.84
N CYS A 86 0.79 18.17 -4.14
CA CYS A 86 -0.48 17.62 -4.58
C CYS A 86 -1.38 18.74 -5.13
N TYR A 87 -1.71 18.77 -6.45
CA TYR A 87 -1.38 17.78 -7.47
C TYR A 87 -0.54 18.39 -8.60
N GLN A 88 -0.85 19.63 -9.02
CA GLN A 88 -0.13 20.43 -10.02
C GLN A 88 0.34 21.74 -9.38
N GLY A 89 1.42 22.31 -9.88
CA GLY A 89 1.89 23.60 -9.40
C GLY A 89 2.66 24.37 -10.46
N ASP A 90 2.54 25.69 -10.42
CA ASP A 90 3.38 26.65 -11.10
C ASP A 90 4.35 27.26 -10.10
N VAL A 91 5.61 27.38 -10.47
CA VAL A 91 6.71 27.76 -9.57
C VAL A 91 7.42 29.00 -10.07
N TRP A 92 7.58 30.01 -9.21
CA TRP A 92 8.34 31.25 -9.47
C TRP A 92 9.40 31.44 -8.41
N PHE A 93 10.55 31.97 -8.83
CA PHE A 93 11.63 32.36 -7.96
C PHE A 93 12.03 33.81 -8.28
N ASP A 94 11.97 34.72 -7.29
CA ASP A 94 12.25 36.16 -7.44
C ASP A 94 11.53 36.80 -8.66
N GLY A 95 10.27 36.45 -8.85
CA GLY A 95 9.47 36.97 -9.97
C GLY A 95 9.62 36.20 -11.29
N ALA A 96 10.67 35.36 -11.43
CA ALA A 96 10.90 34.58 -12.63
C ALA A 96 10.17 33.24 -12.59
N TYR A 97 9.41 32.89 -13.65
CA TYR A 97 8.77 31.59 -13.78
C TYR A 97 9.81 30.50 -14.05
N LEU A 98 9.84 29.48 -13.19
CA LEU A 98 10.76 28.35 -13.31
C LEU A 98 10.17 27.19 -14.09
N GLY A 99 8.87 26.94 -13.99
CA GLY A 99 8.18 25.84 -14.64
C GLY A 99 6.98 25.32 -13.86
N ASP A 100 6.38 24.25 -14.38
CA ASP A 100 5.24 23.54 -13.80
C ASP A 100 5.66 22.19 -13.18
N THR A 101 4.81 21.73 -12.25
CA THR A 101 4.93 20.42 -11.61
C THR A 101 3.63 19.64 -11.80
N GLU A 102 3.71 18.31 -11.87
CA GLU A 102 2.54 17.44 -11.91
C GLU A 102 2.86 16.06 -11.32
N GLY A 103 2.02 15.61 -10.38
CA GLY A 103 2.13 14.32 -9.71
C GLY A 103 2.58 14.44 -8.25
N TYR A 104 1.70 14.03 -7.32
CA TYR A 104 1.85 14.33 -5.90
C TYR A 104 3.07 13.69 -5.22
N PHE A 105 3.62 12.59 -5.76
CA PHE A 105 4.77 11.86 -5.23
C PHE A 105 6.06 12.05 -6.06
N VAL A 106 5.98 12.80 -7.15
CA VAL A 106 7.12 13.01 -8.06
C VAL A 106 7.98 14.15 -7.52
N GLU A 107 9.29 13.94 -7.48
CA GLU A 107 10.27 14.98 -7.18
C GLU A 107 10.45 15.89 -8.40
N HIS A 108 10.43 17.20 -8.17
CA HIS A 108 10.64 18.24 -9.19
C HIS A 108 11.85 19.10 -8.84
N ASN A 109 12.70 19.35 -9.82
CA ASN A 109 13.98 20.06 -9.66
C ASN A 109 14.07 21.25 -10.62
N PHE A 110 14.48 22.42 -10.11
CA PHE A 110 14.68 23.63 -10.89
C PHE A 110 16.05 24.22 -10.59
N GLU A 111 16.85 24.54 -11.61
CA GLU A 111 18.13 25.20 -11.40
C GLU A 111 17.91 26.70 -11.12
N ILE A 112 18.40 27.19 -9.97
CA ILE A 112 18.31 28.59 -9.54
C ILE A 112 19.67 29.24 -9.40
N THR A 113 20.71 28.65 -9.97
CA THR A 113 22.12 29.10 -9.85
C THR A 113 22.29 30.57 -10.15
N GLN A 114 21.76 31.04 -11.29
CA GLN A 114 21.97 32.43 -11.73
C GLN A 114 21.27 33.44 -10.84
N ALA A 115 20.11 33.15 -10.31
CA ALA A 115 19.35 34.01 -9.43
C ALA A 115 19.99 34.14 -8.01
N THR A 116 20.85 33.19 -7.65
CA THR A 116 21.39 33.06 -6.27
C THR A 116 22.91 33.23 -6.18
N THR A 117 23.55 33.87 -7.13
CA THR A 117 25.02 34.11 -7.15
C THR A 117 25.47 35.04 -6.08
N LEU A 118 24.66 36.03 -5.68
CA LEU A 118 24.94 36.99 -4.65
C LEU A 118 24.06 36.74 -3.42
N PRO A 119 24.54 37.07 -2.18
CA PRO A 119 23.72 36.95 -1.00
C PRO A 119 22.56 37.94 -1.08
N ASN A 120 21.34 37.48 -0.88
CA ASN A 120 20.16 38.32 -0.94
C ASN A 120 18.97 37.68 -0.21
N LYS A 121 17.92 38.48 -0.03
CA LYS A 121 16.56 37.98 0.27
C LYS A 121 15.93 37.46 -1.00
N HIS A 122 15.35 36.31 -0.91
CA HIS A 122 14.70 35.63 -2.02
C HIS A 122 13.22 35.36 -1.71
N LEU A 123 12.43 35.29 -2.75
CA LEU A 123 11.02 34.87 -2.73
C LEU A 123 10.85 33.60 -3.55
N LEU A 124 10.33 32.55 -2.92
CA LEU A 124 9.75 31.40 -3.60
C LEU A 124 8.23 31.53 -3.57
N ALA A 125 7.60 31.52 -4.74
CA ALA A 125 6.17 31.55 -4.89
C ALA A 125 5.69 30.30 -5.66
N ILE A 126 4.62 29.68 -5.18
CA ILE A 126 4.03 28.47 -5.78
C ILE A 126 2.52 28.60 -5.81
N GLU A 127 1.91 28.44 -6.97
CA GLU A 127 0.49 28.16 -7.06
C GLU A 127 0.32 26.64 -7.06
N ALA A 128 -0.38 26.09 -6.08
CA ALA A 128 -0.69 24.67 -6.00
C ALA A 128 -2.17 24.45 -6.32
N ASN A 129 -2.46 23.54 -7.25
CA ASN A 129 -3.79 23.18 -7.71
C ASN A 129 -4.06 21.68 -7.50
N CYS A 130 -5.20 21.38 -6.88
CA CYS A 130 -5.72 20.03 -6.74
C CYS A 130 -7.25 20.08 -6.88
N GLU A 131 -7.71 20.07 -8.12
CA GLU A 131 -9.14 20.18 -8.44
C GLU A 131 -9.92 18.98 -7.88
N THR A 132 -11.02 19.25 -7.20
CA THR A 132 -11.97 18.22 -6.79
C THR A 132 -12.83 17.82 -8.00
N PRO A 133 -12.76 16.56 -8.47
CA PRO A 133 -13.43 16.17 -9.70
C PRO A 133 -14.95 16.19 -9.54
N SER A 134 -15.62 17.00 -10.33
CA SER A 134 -17.09 17.00 -10.47
C SER A 134 -17.60 15.73 -11.18
N ASP A 135 -16.81 15.17 -12.11
CA ASP A 135 -17.08 13.91 -12.81
C ASP A 135 -16.08 12.82 -12.39
N ARG A 136 -16.52 11.94 -11.49
CA ARG A 136 -15.73 10.84 -10.97
C ARG A 136 -15.41 9.75 -12.02
N THR A 137 -16.08 9.76 -13.15
CA THR A 137 -15.84 8.82 -14.26
C THR A 137 -14.76 9.32 -15.21
N ASN A 138 -14.34 10.58 -15.10
CA ASN A 138 -13.42 11.27 -16.00
C ASN A 138 -12.32 12.04 -15.25
N LYS A 139 -11.81 11.47 -14.16
CA LYS A 139 -10.78 12.08 -13.31
C LYS A 139 -9.50 12.41 -14.08
N ARG A 140 -8.85 13.51 -13.70
CA ARG A 140 -7.58 13.96 -14.30
C ARG A 140 -6.40 13.83 -13.35
N ASN A 141 -6.59 14.04 -12.06
CA ASN A 141 -5.55 13.91 -11.06
C ASN A 141 -5.28 12.44 -10.76
N ILE A 142 -4.01 12.02 -10.82
CA ILE A 142 -3.58 10.67 -10.50
C ILE A 142 -3.28 10.62 -8.98
N THR A 143 -4.34 10.60 -8.20
CA THR A 143 -4.30 10.65 -6.73
C THR A 143 -4.83 9.37 -6.08
N GLY A 144 -5.38 8.45 -6.89
CA GLY A 144 -5.89 7.16 -6.42
C GLY A 144 -6.95 7.32 -5.34
N VAL A 145 -6.73 6.66 -4.20
CA VAL A 145 -7.67 6.66 -3.07
C VAL A 145 -7.67 7.96 -2.26
N LEU A 146 -6.74 8.88 -2.51
CA LEU A 146 -6.68 10.16 -1.78
C LEU A 146 -7.84 11.10 -2.14
N GLN A 147 -8.44 10.98 -3.33
CA GLN A 147 -9.58 11.79 -3.75
C GLN A 147 -10.87 10.96 -3.97
N HIS A 148 -10.74 9.63 -4.06
CA HIS A 148 -11.91 8.76 -4.29
C HIS A 148 -11.64 7.41 -3.65
N SER A 149 -12.14 7.21 -2.45
CA SER A 149 -11.98 5.99 -1.69
C SER A 149 -13.29 5.57 -1.05
N ASP A 150 -13.47 4.27 -0.86
CA ASP A 150 -14.53 3.72 -0.01
C ASP A 150 -14.18 3.83 1.49
N SER A 151 -12.95 4.23 1.82
CA SER A 151 -12.40 4.25 3.18
C SER A 151 -11.98 5.64 3.66
N LEU A 152 -12.15 6.67 2.83
CA LEU A 152 -11.94 8.07 3.18
C LEU A 152 -13.16 8.88 2.77
N ASN A 153 -13.46 9.92 3.52
CA ASN A 153 -14.48 10.87 3.09
C ASN A 153 -14.12 11.43 1.71
N GLN A 154 -15.04 11.31 0.77
CA GLN A 154 -14.81 11.63 -0.64
C GLN A 154 -14.65 13.13 -0.91
N ASP A 155 -15.03 13.98 0.04
CA ASP A 155 -14.92 15.42 -0.06
C ASP A 155 -13.56 15.96 0.44
N LEU A 156 -12.65 15.07 0.86
CA LEU A 156 -11.32 15.46 1.30
C LEU A 156 -10.44 15.78 0.09
N ASN A 157 -10.07 17.06 -0.06
CA ASN A 157 -9.06 17.48 -1.03
C ASN A 157 -7.65 17.30 -0.44
N PRO A 158 -6.76 16.49 -1.04
CA PRO A 158 -5.40 16.26 -0.54
C PRO A 158 -4.40 17.35 -0.95
N GLY A 159 -4.86 18.50 -1.45
CA GLY A 159 -4.01 19.55 -1.99
C GLY A 159 -3.04 20.16 -0.97
N GLY A 160 -1.83 20.44 -1.44
CA GLY A 160 -0.80 21.09 -0.65
C GLY A 160 0.62 20.61 -0.92
N LEU A 161 1.57 21.25 -0.23
CA LEU A 161 2.98 20.89 -0.21
C LEU A 161 3.19 19.85 0.90
N TRP A 162 2.96 18.58 0.61
CA TRP A 162 2.85 17.52 1.64
C TRP A 162 4.19 16.86 1.99
N ARG A 163 5.27 17.15 1.22
CA ARG A 163 6.65 16.72 1.49
C ARG A 163 7.57 17.90 1.51
N ASP A 164 8.85 17.64 1.81
CA ASP A 164 9.85 18.68 1.98
C ASP A 164 10.11 19.49 0.71
N ILE A 165 10.46 20.75 0.94
CA ILE A 165 11.01 21.65 -0.07
C ILE A 165 12.37 22.11 0.45
N ARG A 166 13.39 22.03 -0.41
CA ARG A 166 14.76 22.41 -0.05
C ARG A 166 15.53 23.01 -1.20
N ILE A 167 16.61 23.64 -0.86
CA ILE A 167 17.63 24.05 -1.82
C ILE A 167 18.84 23.13 -1.63
N GLU A 168 19.34 22.57 -2.73
CA GLU A 168 20.55 21.77 -2.77
C GLU A 168 21.68 22.55 -3.42
N GLU A 169 22.89 22.47 -2.85
CA GLU A 169 24.11 23.02 -3.43
C GLU A 169 25.00 21.88 -3.93
N THR A 170 25.38 21.90 -5.20
CA THR A 170 26.30 20.95 -5.82
C THR A 170 27.49 21.64 -6.41
N GLY A 171 28.54 20.90 -6.77
CA GLY A 171 29.56 21.38 -7.70
C GLY A 171 29.00 21.53 -9.12
N PRO A 172 29.88 21.63 -10.14
CA PRO A 172 29.44 21.84 -11.53
C PRO A 172 28.67 20.68 -12.14
N ILE A 173 28.67 19.51 -11.51
CA ILE A 173 27.97 18.31 -11.97
C ILE A 173 27.06 17.83 -10.85
N ARG A 174 25.77 17.65 -11.15
CA ARG A 174 24.75 17.13 -10.26
C ARG A 174 24.34 15.72 -10.65
N ILE A 175 24.12 14.86 -9.67
CA ILE A 175 23.41 13.60 -9.83
C ILE A 175 21.92 13.92 -9.74
N ASP A 176 21.26 14.09 -10.87
CA ASP A 176 19.85 14.50 -10.93
C ASP A 176 18.89 13.34 -10.63
N ASP A 177 19.29 12.12 -10.99
CA ASP A 177 18.53 10.89 -10.73
C ASP A 177 19.52 9.75 -10.43
N LEU A 178 19.26 8.96 -9.41
CA LEU A 178 20.05 7.77 -9.06
C LEU A 178 19.13 6.57 -8.92
N ARG A 179 19.30 5.61 -9.80
CA ARG A 179 18.53 4.35 -9.88
C ARG A 179 19.41 3.19 -9.45
N VAL A 180 18.90 2.35 -8.56
CA VAL A 180 19.59 1.15 -8.10
C VAL A 180 18.62 -0.03 -8.19
N LEU A 181 18.96 -1.05 -8.98
CA LEU A 181 18.15 -2.25 -9.13
C LEU A 181 19.02 -3.49 -9.01
N VAL A 182 18.58 -4.47 -8.22
CA VAL A 182 19.24 -5.78 -8.11
C VAL A 182 18.71 -6.66 -9.23
N LEU A 183 19.55 -6.95 -10.24
CA LEU A 183 19.16 -7.73 -11.41
C LEU A 183 19.05 -9.22 -11.10
N GLU A 184 20.03 -9.73 -10.36
CA GLU A 184 20.11 -11.11 -9.91
C GLU A 184 20.81 -11.16 -8.55
N ALA A 185 20.45 -12.11 -7.72
CA ALA A 185 21.13 -12.41 -6.47
C ALA A 185 20.89 -13.86 -6.07
N ASP A 186 21.99 -14.53 -5.72
CA ASP A 186 22.02 -15.86 -5.11
C ASP A 186 23.17 -15.93 -4.07
N ASP A 187 23.44 -17.10 -3.49
CA ASP A 187 24.45 -17.27 -2.46
C ASP A 187 25.89 -17.02 -2.95
N ASP A 188 26.13 -17.12 -4.25
CA ASP A 188 27.47 -16.96 -4.83
C ASP A 188 27.71 -15.52 -5.29
N ARG A 189 26.67 -14.84 -5.84
CA ARG A 189 26.84 -13.55 -6.49
C ARG A 189 25.55 -12.75 -6.55
N ALA A 190 25.69 -11.41 -6.48
CA ALA A 190 24.63 -10.48 -6.86
C ALA A 190 25.14 -9.46 -7.88
N ILE A 191 24.25 -9.03 -8.80
CA ILE A 191 24.50 -7.97 -9.76
C ILE A 191 23.57 -6.80 -9.49
N ILE A 192 24.18 -5.65 -9.21
CA ILE A 192 23.47 -4.39 -9.00
C ILE A 192 23.62 -3.56 -10.28
N ARG A 193 22.50 -3.21 -10.92
CA ARG A 193 22.46 -2.21 -11.98
C ARG A 193 22.30 -0.84 -11.34
N ILE A 194 23.22 0.06 -11.64
CA ILE A 194 23.21 1.44 -11.22
C ILE A 194 23.05 2.29 -12.47
N GLY A 195 22.06 3.15 -12.47
CA GLY A 195 21.82 4.08 -13.56
C GLY A 195 21.49 5.44 -13.00
N GLY A 196 21.60 6.47 -13.82
CA GLY A 196 21.31 7.80 -13.38
C GLY A 196 21.38 8.85 -14.49
N VAL A 197 21.07 10.07 -14.11
CA VAL A 197 21.22 11.25 -14.94
C VAL A 197 22.21 12.18 -14.25
N LEU A 198 23.32 12.46 -14.95
CA LEU A 198 24.30 13.48 -14.53
C LEU A 198 24.06 14.75 -15.32
N ASP A 199 23.74 15.85 -14.62
CA ASP A 199 23.62 17.18 -15.24
C ASP A 199 24.92 17.95 -15.08
N SER A 200 25.59 18.26 -16.20
CA SER A 200 26.89 18.93 -16.26
C SER A 200 26.79 20.37 -16.76
N ALA A 201 27.39 21.32 -16.04
CA ALA A 201 27.43 22.72 -16.45
C ALA A 201 28.19 22.97 -17.77
N ALA A 202 29.15 22.10 -18.12
CA ALA A 202 29.98 22.17 -19.32
C ALA A 202 30.42 20.75 -19.73
N THR A 203 31.02 20.62 -20.90
CA THR A 203 31.72 19.37 -21.27
C THR A 203 32.87 19.14 -20.29
N ALA A 204 32.90 17.97 -19.63
CA ALA A 204 33.83 17.65 -18.55
C ALA A 204 34.25 16.18 -18.55
N ASN A 205 35.53 15.95 -18.19
CA ASN A 205 36.01 14.62 -17.81
C ASN A 205 35.75 14.44 -16.31
N VAL A 206 35.08 13.36 -15.93
CA VAL A 206 34.72 13.05 -14.56
C VAL A 206 35.11 11.63 -14.18
N GLU A 207 35.36 11.44 -12.89
CA GLU A 207 35.42 10.12 -12.25
C GLU A 207 34.09 9.88 -11.55
N VAL A 208 33.45 8.75 -11.85
CA VAL A 208 32.26 8.26 -11.12
C VAL A 208 32.72 7.12 -10.21
N LEU A 209 32.73 7.38 -8.92
CA LEU A 209 33.07 6.42 -7.87
C LEU A 209 31.78 5.84 -7.27
N THR A 210 31.62 4.53 -7.34
CA THR A 210 30.55 3.80 -6.67
C THR A 210 31.12 3.00 -5.52
N THR A 211 30.52 3.15 -4.35
CA THR A 211 30.86 2.38 -3.15
C THR A 211 29.64 1.60 -2.70
N VAL A 212 29.75 0.28 -2.61
CA VAL A 212 28.72 -0.61 -2.09
C VAL A 212 29.18 -1.13 -0.74
N THR A 213 28.48 -0.78 0.33
CA THR A 213 28.90 -1.05 1.71
C THR A 213 27.82 -1.81 2.48
N ASN A 214 28.25 -2.90 3.14
CA ASN A 214 27.55 -3.57 4.22
C ASN A 214 28.56 -3.84 5.33
N THR A 215 28.94 -5.08 5.60
CA THR A 215 30.08 -5.46 6.48
C THR A 215 31.41 -5.19 5.83
N HIS A 216 31.49 -5.23 4.52
CA HIS A 216 32.64 -4.92 3.69
C HIS A 216 32.26 -3.83 2.67
N SER A 217 33.26 -3.16 2.14
CA SER A 217 33.11 -2.12 1.12
C SER A 217 33.71 -2.62 -0.21
N ILE A 218 32.94 -2.43 -1.29
CA ILE A 218 33.35 -2.68 -2.67
C ILE A 218 33.36 -1.35 -3.38
N GLU A 219 34.47 -1.02 -4.03
CA GLU A 219 34.61 0.20 -4.81
C GLU A 219 34.69 -0.11 -6.30
N HIS A 220 33.97 0.68 -7.09
CA HIS A 220 34.02 0.63 -8.54
C HIS A 220 34.17 2.06 -9.06
N SER A 221 35.27 2.34 -9.77
CA SER A 221 35.55 3.65 -10.35
C SER A 221 35.60 3.57 -11.87
N GLN A 222 35.04 4.56 -12.53
CA GLN A 222 35.09 4.71 -13.97
C GLN A 222 35.24 6.18 -14.38
N GLU A 223 36.05 6.41 -15.41
CA GLU A 223 36.20 7.73 -16.01
C GLU A 223 35.27 7.85 -17.22
N MET A 224 34.65 9.01 -17.37
CA MET A 224 33.78 9.31 -18.52
C MET A 224 33.80 10.78 -18.90
N VAL A 225 33.42 11.03 -20.16
CA VAL A 225 33.23 12.39 -20.67
C VAL A 225 31.76 12.70 -20.69
N LEU A 226 31.37 13.77 -19.99
CA LEU A 226 30.01 14.29 -20.00
C LEU A 226 29.91 15.44 -20.99
N ALA A 227 28.82 15.49 -21.75
CA ALA A 227 28.41 16.67 -22.49
C ALA A 227 27.77 17.70 -21.53
N ARG A 228 27.71 18.96 -21.95
CA ARG A 228 26.93 19.97 -21.22
C ARG A 228 25.45 19.55 -21.18
N GLY A 229 24.82 19.69 -20.00
CA GLY A 229 23.43 19.33 -19.71
C GLY A 229 23.29 17.86 -19.25
N ARG A 230 22.16 17.25 -19.52
CA ARG A 230 21.76 15.94 -19.01
C ARG A 230 22.44 14.79 -19.77
N ASN A 231 23.09 13.89 -19.04
CA ASN A 231 23.76 12.69 -19.56
C ASN A 231 23.17 11.47 -18.85
N GLU A 232 22.56 10.55 -19.59
CA GLU A 232 22.12 9.26 -19.07
C GLU A 232 23.30 8.30 -19.01
N ILE A 233 23.50 7.66 -17.84
CA ILE A 233 24.58 6.71 -17.60
C ILE A 233 24.05 5.44 -16.93
N GLU A 234 24.70 4.31 -17.22
CA GLU A 234 24.37 3.03 -16.60
C GLU A 234 25.62 2.14 -16.50
N TRP A 235 25.76 1.42 -15.40
CA TRP A 235 26.81 0.42 -15.18
C TRP A 235 26.36 -0.65 -14.19
N HIS A 236 27.19 -1.67 -14.00
CA HIS A 236 26.90 -2.79 -13.13
C HIS A 236 28.02 -2.96 -12.09
N VAL A 237 27.63 -3.33 -10.88
CA VAL A 237 28.55 -3.71 -9.81
C VAL A 237 28.20 -5.12 -9.34
N ALA A 238 29.21 -5.99 -9.30
CA ALA A 238 29.09 -7.33 -8.76
C ALA A 238 29.44 -7.36 -7.28
N VAL A 239 28.65 -8.09 -6.50
CA VAL A 239 28.92 -8.39 -5.09
C VAL A 239 29.08 -9.92 -4.98
N GLU A 240 30.28 -10.37 -4.66
CA GLU A 240 30.57 -11.79 -4.47
C GLU A 240 30.16 -12.25 -3.07
N LYS A 241 29.53 -13.42 -2.96
CA LYS A 241 29.01 -14.02 -1.72
C LYS A 241 28.21 -13.03 -0.87
N PRO A 242 27.11 -12.50 -1.42
CA PRO A 242 26.33 -11.48 -0.74
C PRO A 242 25.59 -12.02 0.48
N ASP A 243 25.39 -11.18 1.49
CA ASP A 243 24.38 -11.42 2.51
C ASP A 243 23.00 -11.14 1.90
N LEU A 244 22.19 -12.19 1.71
CA LEU A 244 20.89 -12.08 1.06
C LEU A 244 19.84 -11.49 2.00
N TRP A 245 19.02 -10.57 1.47
CA TRP A 245 17.86 -10.03 2.15
C TRP A 245 16.67 -11.00 2.07
N TRP A 246 15.99 -11.19 3.19
CA TRP A 246 14.84 -12.09 3.30
C TRP A 246 13.63 -11.39 3.92
N PRO A 247 12.38 -11.78 3.59
CA PRO A 247 11.23 -11.44 4.41
C PRO A 247 11.40 -12.03 5.82
N PHE A 248 10.81 -11.38 6.81
CA PHE A 248 11.05 -11.72 8.22
C PHE A 248 10.75 -13.17 8.59
N SER A 249 9.81 -13.80 7.89
CA SER A 249 9.43 -15.20 8.11
C SER A 249 10.45 -16.21 7.54
N LEU A 250 11.39 -15.77 6.70
CA LEU A 250 12.39 -16.62 6.06
C LEU A 250 13.84 -16.36 6.52
N GLY A 251 14.15 -15.14 6.99
CA GLY A 251 15.54 -14.85 7.36
C GLY A 251 15.79 -13.41 7.80
N ALA A 252 17.04 -12.98 7.70
CA ALA A 252 17.52 -11.67 8.10
C ALA A 252 17.35 -10.62 6.99
N GLN A 253 17.47 -9.35 7.34
CA GLN A 253 17.28 -8.19 6.45
C GLN A 253 18.58 -7.36 6.30
N PRO A 254 19.69 -7.92 5.79
CA PRO A 254 20.89 -7.14 5.54
C PRO A 254 20.62 -6.10 4.44
N LEU A 255 21.02 -4.86 4.70
CA LEU A 255 20.89 -3.75 3.76
C LEU A 255 22.27 -3.24 3.36
N TYR A 256 22.44 -2.99 2.08
CA TYR A 256 23.65 -2.42 1.49
C TYR A 256 23.41 -0.94 1.18
N GLU A 257 24.37 -0.10 1.51
CA GLU A 257 24.39 1.28 1.07
C GLU A 257 25.17 1.35 -0.26
N VAL A 258 24.48 1.84 -1.30
CA VAL A 258 25.06 2.13 -2.62
C VAL A 258 25.24 3.61 -2.71
N GLN A 259 26.47 4.10 -2.60
CA GLN A 259 26.84 5.50 -2.73
C GLN A 259 27.51 5.74 -4.09
N VAL A 260 27.08 6.79 -4.79
CA VAL A 260 27.68 7.26 -6.03
C VAL A 260 28.18 8.67 -5.82
N ALA A 261 29.47 8.89 -6.01
CA ALA A 261 30.11 10.20 -5.97
C ALA A 261 30.66 10.54 -7.37
N VAL A 262 30.32 11.74 -7.86
CA VAL A 262 30.90 12.28 -9.09
C VAL A 262 32.00 13.25 -8.74
N LYS A 263 33.23 12.97 -9.20
CA LYS A 263 34.38 13.82 -8.97
C LYS A 263 34.77 14.56 -10.26
N PHE A 264 35.01 15.86 -10.10
CA PHE A 264 35.54 16.71 -11.13
C PHE A 264 36.79 17.38 -10.64
N ASN A 265 37.92 17.28 -11.37
CA ASN A 265 39.24 17.80 -10.95
C ASN A 265 39.64 17.27 -9.57
N GLN A 266 39.45 15.97 -9.31
CA GLN A 266 39.74 15.28 -8.04
C GLN A 266 38.90 15.73 -6.83
N LYS A 267 37.80 16.46 -7.04
CA LYS A 267 36.93 16.97 -5.99
C LYS A 267 35.53 16.42 -6.20
N ALA A 268 34.86 16.04 -5.11
CA ALA A 268 33.45 15.62 -5.17
C ALA A 268 32.57 16.81 -5.62
N SER A 269 31.87 16.63 -6.74
CA SER A 269 30.90 17.59 -7.26
C SER A 269 29.51 17.34 -6.66
N ASP A 270 29.11 16.08 -6.59
CA ASP A 270 27.88 15.65 -5.94
C ASP A 270 28.01 14.21 -5.47
N THR A 271 27.21 13.83 -4.47
CA THR A 271 27.17 12.48 -3.90
C THR A 271 25.74 12.13 -3.53
N ARG A 272 25.29 10.97 -3.99
CA ARG A 272 23.96 10.42 -3.67
C ARG A 272 24.09 9.00 -3.17
N SER A 273 23.18 8.60 -2.28
CA SER A 273 23.12 7.21 -1.82
C SER A 273 21.72 6.63 -1.88
N ARG A 274 21.66 5.30 -2.00
CA ARG A 274 20.44 4.49 -1.87
C ARG A 274 20.77 3.26 -1.04
N ARG A 275 19.84 2.83 -0.18
CA ARG A 275 19.94 1.55 0.51
C ARG A 275 19.14 0.49 -0.23
N THR A 276 19.70 -0.69 -0.41
CA THR A 276 19.03 -1.82 -1.04
C THR A 276 19.33 -3.13 -0.31
N GLY A 277 18.51 -4.16 -0.50
CA GLY A 277 18.78 -5.51 -0.06
C GLY A 277 18.97 -6.41 -1.27
N LEU A 278 19.96 -7.28 -1.22
CA LEU A 278 20.28 -8.17 -2.32
C LEU A 278 19.39 -9.42 -2.24
N ARG A 279 18.50 -9.58 -3.21
CA ARG A 279 17.58 -10.71 -3.27
C ARG A 279 17.08 -10.95 -4.69
N SER A 280 16.64 -12.20 -4.98
CA SER A 280 15.80 -12.55 -6.12
C SER A 280 14.34 -12.68 -5.70
N PHE A 281 13.40 -12.38 -6.61
CA PHE A 281 11.97 -12.58 -6.40
C PHE A 281 11.33 -13.12 -7.67
N GLU A 282 10.55 -14.18 -7.52
CA GLU A 282 9.76 -14.75 -8.62
C GLU A 282 8.30 -14.89 -8.21
N LEU A 283 7.40 -14.69 -9.18
CA LEU A 283 5.96 -14.94 -9.03
C LEU A 283 5.46 -15.78 -10.20
N LYS A 284 5.30 -17.08 -9.97
CA LYS A 284 4.82 -18.03 -10.99
C LYS A 284 3.41 -18.51 -10.63
N ASN A 285 2.43 -18.20 -11.46
CA ASN A 285 1.01 -18.54 -11.19
C ASN A 285 0.52 -18.06 -9.81
N TRP A 286 0.96 -16.89 -9.37
CA TRP A 286 0.71 -16.30 -8.05
C TRP A 286 1.35 -17.05 -6.86
N ILE A 287 2.24 -17.99 -7.13
CA ILE A 287 3.09 -18.60 -6.11
C ILE A 287 4.41 -17.84 -6.09
N ALA A 288 4.70 -17.23 -4.96
CA ALA A 288 5.90 -16.41 -4.77
C ALA A 288 7.08 -17.24 -4.26
N SER A 289 8.29 -16.86 -4.69
CA SER A 289 9.54 -17.31 -4.08
C SER A 289 10.51 -16.15 -3.91
N VAL A 290 11.26 -16.17 -2.80
CA VAL A 290 12.33 -15.23 -2.50
C VAL A 290 13.61 -16.02 -2.35
N ASN A 291 14.67 -15.68 -3.09
CA ASN A 291 15.94 -16.39 -3.12
C ASN A 291 15.76 -17.91 -3.34
N GLY A 292 14.79 -18.29 -4.19
CA GLY A 292 14.47 -19.68 -4.45
C GLY A 292 13.52 -20.36 -3.44
N GLU A 293 13.34 -19.79 -2.24
CA GLU A 293 12.44 -20.34 -1.21
C GLU A 293 10.99 -19.88 -1.44
N GLN A 294 10.09 -20.85 -1.54
CA GLN A 294 8.67 -20.60 -1.75
C GLN A 294 8.01 -20.00 -0.49
N ILE A 295 7.11 -19.05 -0.66
CA ILE A 295 6.40 -18.40 0.44
C ILE A 295 4.91 -18.25 0.11
N PHE A 296 4.05 -18.57 1.10
CA PHE A 296 2.63 -18.25 1.03
C PHE A 296 2.41 -16.83 1.55
N LEU A 297 1.97 -15.91 0.68
CA LEU A 297 1.86 -14.49 1.00
C LEU A 297 0.60 -14.20 1.84
N LYS A 298 0.78 -14.02 3.15
CA LYS A 298 -0.27 -13.55 4.06
C LYS A 298 -0.20 -12.04 4.13
N GLY A 299 -1.23 -11.36 3.65
CA GLY A 299 -1.20 -9.89 3.54
C GLY A 299 -2.46 -9.19 4.01
N THR A 300 -2.34 -7.86 4.04
CA THR A 300 -3.44 -6.92 4.28
C THR A 300 -3.31 -5.72 3.34
N ASN A 301 -4.43 -5.08 3.01
CA ASN A 301 -4.42 -3.81 2.31
C ASN A 301 -4.08 -2.69 3.30
N PHE A 302 -3.15 -1.85 2.91
CA PHE A 302 -2.65 -0.72 3.68
C PHE A 302 -3.10 0.58 2.97
N GLY A 303 -4.12 1.22 3.52
CA GLY A 303 -4.58 2.52 3.05
C GLY A 303 -3.67 3.65 3.50
N PRO A 304 -3.96 4.90 3.13
CA PRO A 304 -3.33 6.06 3.75
C PRO A 304 -3.51 5.97 5.27
N GLY A 305 -2.43 5.93 6.01
CA GLY A 305 -2.45 5.71 7.47
C GLY A 305 -3.06 6.86 8.26
N ASN A 306 -3.19 8.02 7.62
CA ASN A 306 -3.87 9.22 8.10
C ASN A 306 -4.52 9.93 6.89
N ALA A 307 -5.58 10.65 7.10
CA ALA A 307 -6.19 11.50 6.08
C ALA A 307 -5.25 12.63 5.63
N ASP A 308 -4.38 13.09 6.49
CA ASP A 308 -3.27 13.99 6.16
C ASP A 308 -1.96 13.21 6.04
N LEU A 309 -1.50 12.96 4.81
CA LEU A 309 -0.26 12.25 4.52
C LEU A 309 0.98 12.96 5.08
N SER A 310 0.94 14.28 5.24
CA SER A 310 2.06 15.06 5.79
C SER A 310 2.21 14.93 7.31
N ALA A 311 1.17 14.43 7.99
CA ALA A 311 1.18 14.23 9.43
C ALA A 311 1.73 12.87 9.87
N ILE A 312 1.95 11.94 8.94
CA ILE A 312 2.46 10.60 9.25
C ILE A 312 3.96 10.65 9.44
N THR A 313 4.43 10.10 10.55
CA THR A 313 5.85 10.03 10.88
C THR A 313 6.45 8.66 10.56
N GLN A 314 7.78 8.58 10.50
CA GLN A 314 8.51 7.32 10.38
C GLN A 314 8.16 6.35 11.52
N ASP A 315 7.97 6.85 12.75
CA ASP A 315 7.59 6.02 13.90
C ASP A 315 6.18 5.45 13.77
N ASP A 316 5.25 6.17 13.14
CA ASP A 316 3.93 5.66 12.81
C ASP A 316 3.98 4.49 11.83
N TYR A 317 4.77 4.61 10.76
CA TYR A 317 4.98 3.51 9.82
C TYR A 317 5.67 2.31 10.49
N ARG A 318 6.68 2.54 11.31
CA ARG A 318 7.35 1.47 12.07
C ARG A 318 6.39 0.76 13.00
N ARG A 319 5.55 1.49 13.74
CA ARG A 319 4.50 0.93 14.61
C ARG A 319 3.54 0.07 13.80
N ASP A 320 2.98 0.60 12.70
CA ASP A 320 1.97 -0.08 11.91
C ASP A 320 2.52 -1.34 11.24
N LEU A 321 3.72 -1.29 10.66
CA LEU A 321 4.39 -2.46 10.08
C LEU A 321 4.80 -3.49 11.16
N THR A 322 5.16 -3.04 12.35
CA THR A 322 5.44 -3.94 13.48
C THR A 322 4.17 -4.66 13.94
N LEU A 323 3.02 -3.97 13.98
CA LEU A 323 1.73 -4.60 14.24
C LEU A 323 1.42 -5.66 13.18
N ALA A 324 1.59 -5.33 11.89
CA ALA A 324 1.39 -6.28 10.79
C ALA A 324 2.28 -7.53 10.94
N LYS A 325 3.57 -7.33 11.21
CA LYS A 325 4.54 -8.41 11.47
C LYS A 325 4.10 -9.29 12.64
N ASN A 326 3.69 -8.69 13.75
CA ASN A 326 3.26 -9.42 14.95
C ASN A 326 1.95 -10.20 14.73
N ALA A 327 1.09 -9.74 13.81
CA ALA A 327 -0.10 -10.47 13.36
C ALA A 327 0.23 -11.60 12.35
N GLY A 328 1.50 -11.84 12.04
CA GLY A 328 1.96 -12.88 11.10
C GLY A 328 1.71 -12.54 9.63
N LEU A 329 1.64 -11.27 9.29
CA LEU A 329 1.46 -10.78 7.93
C LEU A 329 2.83 -10.56 7.27
N ASP A 330 3.08 -11.25 6.16
CA ASP A 330 4.34 -11.17 5.41
C ASP A 330 4.31 -10.03 4.36
N LEU A 331 3.11 -9.55 4.01
CA LEU A 331 2.86 -8.64 2.91
C LEU A 331 1.91 -7.50 3.32
N VAL A 332 2.21 -6.28 2.88
CA VAL A 332 1.23 -5.19 2.84
C VAL A 332 1.02 -4.75 1.39
N ARG A 333 -0.23 -4.60 0.97
CA ARG A 333 -0.57 -3.95 -0.30
C ARG A 333 -0.81 -2.48 -0.03
N VAL A 334 0.05 -1.63 -0.55
CA VAL A 334 -0.12 -0.17 -0.51
C VAL A 334 -1.21 0.18 -1.52
N HIS A 335 -2.46 0.22 -1.00
CA HIS A 335 -3.68 0.22 -1.79
C HIS A 335 -3.95 1.58 -2.42
N GLY A 336 -3.88 1.64 -3.74
CA GLY A 336 -4.30 2.78 -4.54
C GLY A 336 -3.59 4.11 -4.25
N HIS A 337 -2.43 4.11 -3.60
CA HIS A 337 -1.63 5.33 -3.34
C HIS A 337 -0.14 5.03 -3.31
N VAL A 338 0.67 6.10 -3.29
CA VAL A 338 2.10 6.07 -3.00
C VAL A 338 2.30 6.74 -1.64
N ALA A 339 2.89 6.02 -0.71
CA ALA A 339 3.13 6.48 0.65
C ALA A 339 4.42 7.34 0.74
N HIS A 340 4.68 7.90 1.93
CA HIS A 340 5.95 8.55 2.21
C HIS A 340 7.11 7.53 2.12
N PRO A 341 8.32 7.92 1.69
CA PRO A 341 9.49 7.04 1.59
C PRO A 341 9.79 6.23 2.85
N ASP A 342 9.45 6.74 4.01
CA ASP A 342 9.66 6.08 5.30
C ASP A 342 8.94 4.74 5.43
N LEU A 343 7.75 4.59 4.80
CA LEU A 343 7.04 3.30 4.79
C LEU A 343 7.93 2.20 4.19
N TYR A 344 8.53 2.49 3.03
CA TYR A 344 9.34 1.51 2.29
C TYR A 344 10.65 1.22 3.02
N ALA A 345 11.27 2.27 3.58
CA ALA A 345 12.49 2.13 4.38
C ALA A 345 12.27 1.30 5.66
N GLU A 346 11.13 1.45 6.33
CA GLU A 346 10.80 0.63 7.50
C GLU A 346 10.40 -0.81 7.10
N ALA A 347 9.71 -0.99 5.96
CA ALA A 347 9.40 -2.30 5.42
C ALA A 347 10.68 -3.11 5.09
N ASP A 348 11.70 -2.45 4.50
CA ASP A 348 13.00 -3.06 4.23
C ASP A 348 13.69 -3.56 5.50
N LYS A 349 13.67 -2.77 6.57
CA LYS A 349 14.28 -3.11 7.88
C LYS A 349 13.53 -4.21 8.61
N LEU A 350 12.20 -4.23 8.50
CA LEU A 350 11.34 -5.18 9.21
C LEU A 350 11.14 -6.49 8.44
N GLY A 351 11.50 -6.52 7.14
CA GLY A 351 11.30 -7.68 6.28
C GLY A 351 9.84 -7.89 5.87
N ILE A 352 9.07 -6.82 5.74
CA ILE A 352 7.69 -6.86 5.23
C ILE A 352 7.71 -6.64 3.73
N LEU A 353 7.10 -7.53 2.98
CA LEU A 353 6.94 -7.40 1.53
C LEU A 353 5.90 -6.35 1.18
N ILE A 354 6.07 -5.68 0.04
CA ILE A 354 5.14 -4.66 -0.46
C ILE A 354 4.62 -5.02 -1.84
N PHE A 355 3.30 -5.05 -1.97
CA PHE A 355 2.56 -5.01 -3.22
C PHE A 355 2.15 -3.56 -3.46
N GLN A 356 2.82 -2.88 -4.38
CA GLN A 356 2.64 -1.46 -4.64
C GLN A 356 1.61 -1.21 -5.74
N ASP A 357 0.52 -0.53 -5.41
CA ASP A 357 -0.40 0.00 -6.41
C ASP A 357 0.11 1.34 -6.95
N PHE A 358 0.02 1.54 -8.26
CA PHE A 358 0.06 2.86 -8.86
C PHE A 358 -1.27 3.60 -8.53
N PRO A 359 -1.26 4.91 -8.26
CA PRO A 359 -2.44 5.61 -7.75
C PRO A 359 -3.52 5.84 -8.82
N LEU A 360 -3.95 4.75 -9.45
CA LEU A 360 -5.11 4.68 -10.31
C LEU A 360 -6.18 3.79 -9.67
N GLN A 361 -7.32 4.40 -9.37
CA GLN A 361 -8.51 3.78 -8.79
C GLN A 361 -9.73 4.10 -9.67
N TRP A 362 -10.43 3.09 -10.18
CA TRP A 362 -11.63 3.20 -11.03
C TRP A 362 -11.37 3.92 -12.36
N SER A 363 -12.11 4.97 -12.72
CA SER A 363 -12.09 5.57 -14.05
C SER A 363 -11.35 6.90 -14.14
N TYR A 364 -10.68 7.10 -15.26
CA TYR A 364 -9.90 8.30 -15.56
C TYR A 364 -10.11 8.80 -16.99
N SER A 365 -9.81 10.07 -17.21
CA SER A 365 -9.79 10.74 -18.50
C SER A 365 -8.73 10.13 -19.44
N ARG A 366 -9.01 10.20 -20.73
CA ARG A 366 -8.03 9.77 -21.75
C ARG A 366 -6.78 10.66 -21.79
N SER A 367 -6.90 11.91 -21.36
CA SER A 367 -5.80 12.90 -21.36
C SER A 367 -4.63 12.51 -20.45
N ILE A 368 -4.85 11.73 -19.38
CA ILE A 368 -3.81 11.40 -18.39
C ILE A 368 -2.80 10.35 -18.86
N ARG A 369 -2.98 9.69 -20.01
CA ARG A 369 -2.18 8.53 -20.41
C ARG A 369 -0.68 8.77 -20.40
N THR A 370 -0.25 9.88 -20.99
CA THR A 370 1.18 10.23 -21.08
C THR A 370 1.75 10.50 -19.70
N GLN A 371 0.99 11.23 -18.88
CA GLN A 371 1.37 11.58 -17.52
C GLN A 371 1.42 10.34 -16.63
N ALA A 372 0.44 9.44 -16.73
CA ALA A 372 0.44 8.17 -16.01
C ALA A 372 1.68 7.32 -16.33
N ALA A 373 2.06 7.25 -17.61
CA ALA A 373 3.26 6.52 -18.03
C ALA A 373 4.55 7.14 -17.47
N ARG A 374 4.65 8.49 -17.45
CA ARG A 374 5.79 9.22 -16.86
C ARG A 374 5.87 8.99 -15.36
N GLN A 375 4.76 9.18 -14.64
CA GLN A 375 4.72 8.99 -13.19
C GLN A 375 5.00 7.53 -12.78
N ALA A 376 4.57 6.53 -13.56
CA ALA A 376 4.91 5.13 -13.32
C ALA A 376 6.42 4.88 -13.44
N THR A 377 7.08 5.49 -14.43
CA THR A 377 8.55 5.42 -14.55
C THR A 377 9.22 6.11 -13.37
N ALA A 378 8.76 7.30 -12.97
CA ALA A 378 9.28 8.03 -11.82
C ALA A 378 9.13 7.24 -10.51
N LEU A 379 8.00 6.52 -10.33
CA LEU A 379 7.79 5.66 -9.17
C LEU A 379 8.87 4.58 -9.05
N VAL A 380 9.22 3.92 -10.15
CA VAL A 380 10.31 2.94 -10.17
C VAL A 380 11.66 3.57 -9.90
N HIS A 381 11.97 4.72 -10.49
CA HIS A 381 13.23 5.43 -10.28
C HIS A 381 13.41 5.79 -8.81
N GLN A 382 12.35 6.27 -8.15
CA GLN A 382 12.41 6.68 -6.75
C GLN A 382 12.43 5.50 -5.77
N TYR A 383 11.68 4.41 -6.05
CA TYR A 383 11.43 3.35 -5.08
C TYR A 383 11.92 1.95 -5.51
N GLY A 384 12.42 1.78 -6.75
CA GLY A 384 12.88 0.49 -7.25
C GLY A 384 14.06 -0.12 -6.48
N HIS A 385 14.79 0.68 -5.68
CA HIS A 385 15.87 0.22 -4.84
C HIS A 385 15.41 -0.52 -3.56
N HIS A 386 14.13 -0.43 -3.16
CA HIS A 386 13.60 -1.09 -1.98
C HIS A 386 13.42 -2.60 -2.21
N PRO A 387 14.11 -3.47 -1.46
CA PRO A 387 13.95 -4.92 -1.59
C PRO A 387 12.57 -5.41 -1.14
N SER A 388 11.90 -4.67 -0.27
CA SER A 388 10.54 -4.97 0.19
C SER A 388 9.50 -4.93 -0.93
N ILE A 389 9.65 -4.06 -1.94
CA ILE A 389 8.71 -4.00 -3.08
C ILE A 389 8.92 -5.23 -3.96
N VAL A 390 7.88 -6.06 -4.12
CA VAL A 390 7.93 -7.32 -4.88
C VAL A 390 6.99 -7.39 -6.06
N LEU A 391 5.99 -6.49 -6.13
CA LEU A 391 4.97 -6.48 -7.17
C LEU A 391 4.49 -5.06 -7.45
N TRP A 392 4.41 -4.70 -8.73
CA TRP A 392 3.81 -3.45 -9.20
C TRP A 392 2.41 -3.71 -9.77
N ASN A 393 1.41 -2.96 -9.31
CA ASN A 393 0.07 -2.96 -9.91
C ASN A 393 -0.21 -1.63 -10.61
N SER A 394 -0.67 -1.71 -11.85
CA SER A 394 -0.86 -0.51 -12.66
C SER A 394 -2.19 0.20 -12.40
N HIS A 395 -3.26 -0.54 -12.03
CA HIS A 395 -4.59 0.05 -11.88
C HIS A 395 -5.48 -0.80 -10.97
N ASN A 396 -6.01 -0.21 -9.92
CA ASN A 396 -7.00 -0.89 -9.09
C ASN A 396 -8.40 -0.71 -9.68
N GLU A 397 -9.13 -1.82 -9.88
CA GLU A 397 -10.52 -1.88 -10.34
C GLU A 397 -10.83 -0.92 -11.51
N PRO A 398 -10.23 -1.06 -12.72
CA PRO A 398 -10.38 -0.15 -13.84
C PRO A 398 -11.79 -0.21 -14.47
N TYR A 399 -12.81 -0.08 -13.68
CA TYR A 399 -14.21 -0.10 -14.08
C TYR A 399 -14.80 1.31 -14.11
N HIS A 400 -15.86 1.51 -14.91
CA HIS A 400 -16.72 2.66 -14.74
C HIS A 400 -17.52 2.49 -13.44
N SER A 401 -17.06 3.11 -12.38
CA SER A 401 -17.82 3.16 -11.14
C SER A 401 -18.74 4.37 -11.11
N ASP A 402 -19.85 4.27 -11.79
CA ASP A 402 -21.05 5.01 -11.42
C ASP A 402 -21.66 4.39 -10.13
N ARG A 403 -20.89 3.53 -9.47
CA ARG A 403 -21.30 2.78 -8.28
C ARG A 403 -21.46 3.63 -7.04
N SER A 404 -20.70 4.72 -6.89
CA SER A 404 -20.85 5.59 -5.72
C SER A 404 -22.19 6.32 -5.67
N ALA A 405 -22.80 6.61 -6.82
CA ALA A 405 -24.12 7.24 -6.89
C ALA A 405 -25.29 6.25 -6.89
N ARG A 406 -25.06 4.97 -7.22
CA ARG A 406 -26.10 3.92 -7.34
C ARG A 406 -26.09 2.89 -6.21
N HIS A 407 -25.14 2.93 -5.29
CA HIS A 407 -25.16 2.04 -4.13
C HIS A 407 -26.32 2.28 -3.19
N HIS A 408 -27.00 3.42 -3.32
CA HIS A 408 -28.14 3.74 -2.48
C HIS A 408 -29.51 3.36 -3.06
N LYS A 409 -29.64 2.87 -4.27
CA LYS A 409 -31.00 2.67 -4.82
C LYS A 409 -31.34 1.42 -5.61
N ASN A 410 -30.54 0.48 -5.99
CA ASN A 410 -31.01 -0.78 -6.62
C ASN A 410 -29.85 -1.72 -6.98
N LEU A 411 -29.40 -2.53 -6.05
CA LEU A 411 -28.58 -3.71 -6.34
C LEU A 411 -29.14 -5.00 -5.71
N GLU A 412 -30.44 -5.17 -5.75
CA GLU A 412 -30.99 -6.52 -5.82
C GLU A 412 -30.70 -7.06 -7.23
N GLY A 413 -29.64 -7.84 -7.40
CA GLY A 413 -29.50 -8.72 -8.53
C GLY A 413 -28.28 -8.66 -9.44
N ILE A 414 -27.30 -7.77 -9.31
CA ILE A 414 -26.08 -7.85 -10.12
C ILE A 414 -24.89 -8.16 -9.22
N SER A 415 -24.75 -9.43 -8.89
CA SER A 415 -23.49 -9.99 -8.38
C SER A 415 -22.35 -9.64 -9.34
N THR A 416 -21.22 -9.14 -8.82
CA THR A 416 -19.99 -8.89 -9.60
C THR A 416 -19.53 -10.13 -10.39
N TYR A 417 -20.07 -11.28 -10.08
CA TYR A 417 -19.87 -12.58 -10.73
C TYR A 417 -21.15 -13.14 -11.38
N GLY A 418 -22.20 -12.34 -11.56
CA GLY A 418 -23.37 -12.73 -12.35
C GLY A 418 -23.05 -12.80 -13.85
N PRO A 419 -23.84 -13.55 -14.67
CA PRO A 419 -23.58 -13.70 -16.09
C PRO A 419 -23.48 -12.38 -16.87
N LEU A 420 -24.25 -11.37 -16.49
CA LEU A 420 -24.23 -10.04 -17.11
C LEU A 420 -22.99 -9.22 -16.70
N ALA A 421 -22.53 -9.33 -15.44
CA ALA A 421 -21.30 -8.70 -15.00
C ALA A 421 -20.09 -9.35 -15.68
N SER A 422 -20.08 -10.67 -15.81
CA SER A 422 -19.04 -11.40 -16.53
C SER A 422 -18.98 -11.01 -18.00
N LEU A 423 -20.10 -10.74 -18.65
CA LEU A 423 -20.17 -10.25 -20.04
C LEU A 423 -19.64 -8.81 -20.15
N SER A 424 -20.00 -7.92 -19.24
CA SER A 424 -19.50 -6.54 -19.25
C SER A 424 -17.96 -6.48 -19.05
N HIS A 425 -17.41 -7.45 -18.30
CA HIS A 425 -15.97 -7.59 -18.11
C HIS A 425 -15.23 -8.12 -19.36
N GLN A 426 -15.91 -8.66 -20.36
CA GLN A 426 -15.29 -9.08 -21.61
C GLN A 426 -15.10 -7.92 -22.61
N ILE A 427 -15.84 -6.81 -22.45
CA ILE A 427 -15.76 -5.67 -23.37
C ILE A 427 -14.54 -4.82 -23.03
N PRO A 428 -13.58 -4.59 -23.95
CA PRO A 428 -12.46 -3.69 -23.75
C PRO A 428 -12.93 -2.27 -23.41
N SER A 429 -12.30 -1.66 -22.42
CA SER A 429 -12.54 -0.26 -22.07
C SER A 429 -11.25 0.53 -22.09
N TRP A 430 -11.35 1.87 -22.12
CA TRP A 430 -10.20 2.75 -22.08
C TRP A 430 -9.31 2.46 -20.85
N ASN A 431 -9.90 2.43 -19.65
CA ASN A 431 -9.17 2.22 -18.40
C ASN A 431 -8.54 0.82 -18.34
N ARG A 432 -9.28 -0.23 -18.70
CA ARG A 432 -8.88 -1.63 -18.57
C ARG A 432 -8.17 -2.23 -19.78
N SER A 433 -7.91 -1.54 -20.84
CA SER A 433 -7.27 -2.17 -21.99
C SER A 433 -6.20 -1.30 -22.61
N ILE A 434 -6.20 -0.02 -22.27
CA ILE A 434 -5.26 0.95 -22.84
C ILE A 434 -4.46 1.64 -21.74
N LEU A 435 -5.12 2.28 -20.76
CA LEU A 435 -4.45 3.00 -19.69
C LEU A 435 -3.62 2.05 -18.80
N ASP A 436 -4.26 1.01 -18.27
CA ASP A 436 -3.63 -0.01 -17.42
C ASP A 436 -2.40 -0.66 -18.08
N ARG A 437 -2.53 -1.03 -19.35
CA ARG A 437 -1.41 -1.60 -20.13
C ARG A 437 -0.33 -0.58 -20.47
N SER A 438 -0.68 0.69 -20.61
CA SER A 438 0.31 1.76 -20.82
C SER A 438 1.19 1.91 -19.58
N VAL A 439 0.58 1.94 -18.40
CA VAL A 439 1.28 1.99 -17.12
C VAL A 439 2.11 0.73 -16.87
N LYS A 440 1.53 -0.45 -17.11
CA LYS A 440 2.27 -1.72 -16.99
C LYS A 440 3.54 -1.74 -17.84
N ARG A 441 3.46 -1.29 -19.10
CA ARG A 441 4.65 -1.23 -19.98
C ARG A 441 5.73 -0.30 -19.45
N SER A 442 5.33 0.80 -18.77
CA SER A 442 6.30 1.68 -18.12
C SER A 442 6.99 0.98 -16.95
N PHE A 443 6.26 0.20 -16.14
CA PHE A 443 6.86 -0.63 -15.10
C PHE A 443 7.79 -1.70 -15.67
N ASP A 444 7.34 -2.50 -16.65
CA ASP A 444 8.14 -3.56 -17.27
C ASP A 444 9.45 -3.02 -17.88
N LYS A 445 9.41 -1.78 -18.44
CA LYS A 445 10.58 -1.14 -19.01
C LYS A 445 11.55 -0.61 -17.94
N ALA A 446 11.00 0.02 -16.89
CA ALA A 446 11.81 0.67 -15.86
C ALA A 446 12.39 -0.36 -14.86
N ASP A 447 11.60 -1.39 -14.52
CA ASP A 447 11.99 -2.46 -13.59
C ASP A 447 11.74 -3.86 -14.17
N PRO A 448 12.71 -4.47 -14.84
CA PRO A 448 12.59 -5.83 -15.34
C PRO A 448 12.78 -6.91 -14.25
N THR A 449 13.07 -6.52 -13.01
CA THR A 449 13.43 -7.44 -11.91
C THR A 449 12.23 -7.90 -11.09
N ARG A 450 11.10 -7.23 -11.23
CA ARG A 450 9.85 -7.50 -10.50
C ARG A 450 8.68 -7.67 -11.45
N PRO A 451 7.74 -8.56 -11.14
CA PRO A 451 6.50 -8.67 -11.90
C PRO A 451 5.68 -7.37 -11.82
N ALA A 452 5.04 -7.01 -12.93
CA ALA A 452 4.03 -5.97 -12.98
C ALA A 452 2.72 -6.53 -13.53
N ILE A 453 1.60 -6.21 -12.89
CA ILE A 453 0.26 -6.57 -13.37
C ILE A 453 -0.45 -5.35 -13.95
N ALA A 454 -1.29 -5.57 -14.95
CA ALA A 454 -2.00 -4.49 -15.61
C ALA A 454 -3.09 -3.89 -14.70
N HIS A 455 -3.74 -4.74 -13.94
CA HIS A 455 -4.82 -4.33 -13.04
C HIS A 455 -5.03 -5.36 -11.94
N SER A 456 -5.66 -4.92 -10.86
CA SER A 456 -6.09 -5.72 -9.71
C SER A 456 -7.63 -5.81 -9.67
N GLY A 457 -8.16 -6.94 -9.19
CA GLY A 457 -9.59 -7.12 -8.95
C GLY A 457 -10.45 -7.34 -10.19
N VAL A 458 -9.86 -7.75 -11.32
CA VAL A 458 -10.56 -7.97 -12.59
C VAL A 458 -10.71 -9.45 -12.89
N ALA A 459 -11.93 -9.90 -13.17
CA ALA A 459 -12.16 -11.27 -13.61
C ALA A 459 -11.41 -11.61 -14.93
N PRO A 460 -11.04 -12.88 -15.16
CA PRO A 460 -10.42 -13.30 -16.41
C PRO A 460 -11.21 -12.85 -17.64
N HIS A 461 -10.53 -12.27 -18.63
CA HIS A 461 -11.14 -11.72 -19.85
C HIS A 461 -10.18 -11.83 -21.04
N LEU A 462 -10.70 -11.68 -22.25
CA LEU A 462 -9.86 -11.66 -23.47
C LEU A 462 -9.03 -10.37 -23.56
N PRO A 463 -7.74 -10.47 -23.88
CA PRO A 463 -6.93 -11.66 -24.12
C PRO A 463 -6.29 -12.27 -22.85
N GLN A 464 -6.61 -11.76 -21.67
CA GLN A 464 -6.00 -12.14 -20.38
C GLN A 464 -6.84 -13.22 -19.67
N LEU A 465 -6.91 -14.40 -20.28
CA LEU A 465 -7.73 -15.53 -19.79
C LEU A 465 -7.24 -16.12 -18.47
N ASP A 466 -5.96 -15.92 -18.13
CA ASP A 466 -5.43 -16.34 -16.84
C ASP A 466 -5.86 -15.44 -15.67
N GLY A 467 -6.35 -14.23 -15.99
CA GLY A 467 -6.72 -13.23 -15.01
C GLY A 467 -5.51 -12.65 -14.26
N THR A 468 -5.82 -11.80 -13.30
CA THR A 468 -4.90 -11.29 -12.28
C THR A 468 -5.29 -11.86 -10.92
N ASP A 469 -5.13 -11.09 -9.86
CA ASP A 469 -5.70 -11.34 -8.54
C ASP A 469 -7.22 -11.10 -8.53
N SER A 470 -7.88 -11.47 -7.44
CA SER A 470 -9.34 -11.39 -7.31
C SER A 470 -9.76 -10.63 -6.06
N HIS A 471 -10.84 -9.84 -6.20
CA HIS A 471 -11.57 -9.23 -5.08
C HIS A 471 -12.81 -10.09 -4.79
N LEU A 472 -12.82 -10.76 -3.64
CA LEU A 472 -13.85 -11.73 -3.28
C LEU A 472 -14.58 -11.33 -2.00
N TRP A 473 -15.75 -10.72 -2.14
CA TRP A 473 -16.55 -10.19 -1.03
C TRP A 473 -17.66 -11.16 -0.56
N PHE A 474 -17.37 -12.48 -0.56
CA PHE A 474 -18.31 -13.49 -0.09
C PHE A 474 -18.64 -13.32 1.39
N GLY A 475 -19.94 -13.41 1.70
CA GLY A 475 -20.44 -13.23 3.06
C GLY A 475 -20.54 -11.78 3.52
N TRP A 476 -20.23 -10.84 2.61
CA TRP A 476 -20.50 -9.41 2.80
C TRP A 476 -21.38 -8.88 1.67
N ARG A 477 -20.81 -8.60 0.49
CA ARG A 477 -21.55 -8.01 -0.64
C ARG A 477 -22.36 -9.05 -1.43
N HIS A 478 -21.94 -10.32 -1.43
CA HIS A 478 -22.62 -11.40 -2.16
C HIS A 478 -22.39 -12.76 -1.51
N GLY A 479 -23.34 -13.65 -1.71
CA GLY A 479 -23.27 -15.06 -1.29
C GLY A 479 -23.05 -15.27 0.20
N LYS A 480 -22.56 -16.45 0.54
CA LYS A 480 -22.15 -16.85 1.89
C LYS A 480 -20.63 -17.07 1.92
N VAL A 481 -20.00 -16.96 3.07
CA VAL A 481 -18.58 -17.25 3.23
C VAL A 481 -18.25 -18.68 2.80
N SER A 482 -19.15 -19.61 3.06
CA SER A 482 -19.06 -21.03 2.65
C SER A 482 -18.99 -21.23 1.13
N ASP A 483 -19.47 -20.28 0.32
CA ASP A 483 -19.46 -20.39 -1.14
C ASP A 483 -18.05 -20.28 -1.73
N LEU A 484 -17.10 -19.77 -0.97
CA LEU A 484 -15.69 -19.67 -1.38
C LEU A 484 -15.10 -21.04 -1.78
N LYS A 485 -15.44 -22.10 -1.05
CA LYS A 485 -14.99 -23.47 -1.39
C LYS A 485 -15.65 -24.03 -2.65
N VAL A 486 -16.93 -23.71 -2.85
CA VAL A 486 -17.62 -24.07 -4.09
C VAL A 486 -16.95 -23.37 -5.27
N LEU A 487 -16.60 -22.10 -5.12
CA LEU A 487 -15.84 -21.37 -6.13
C LEU A 487 -14.46 -22.00 -6.37
N ALA A 488 -13.75 -22.39 -5.31
CA ALA A 488 -12.45 -23.07 -5.41
C ALA A 488 -12.50 -24.36 -6.23
N SER A 489 -13.57 -25.12 -6.10
CA SER A 489 -13.73 -26.38 -6.85
C SER A 489 -14.11 -26.17 -8.32
N ARG A 490 -14.83 -25.08 -8.64
CA ARG A 490 -15.35 -24.81 -9.98
C ARG A 490 -14.47 -23.88 -10.81
N LEU A 491 -13.90 -22.84 -10.17
CA LEU A 491 -13.10 -21.79 -10.80
C LEU A 491 -11.82 -21.52 -10.00
N PRO A 492 -10.92 -22.51 -9.86
CA PRO A 492 -9.73 -22.41 -9.01
C PRO A 492 -8.81 -21.23 -9.38
N ARG A 493 -8.85 -20.77 -10.64
CA ARG A 493 -8.05 -19.63 -11.10
C ARG A 493 -8.37 -18.33 -10.36
N LEU A 494 -9.61 -18.14 -9.90
CA LEU A 494 -10.01 -16.95 -9.14
C LEU A 494 -9.47 -16.94 -7.71
N LEU A 495 -8.94 -18.07 -7.22
CA LEU A 495 -8.36 -18.17 -5.88
C LEU A 495 -6.82 -18.27 -5.89
N ARG A 496 -6.16 -18.03 -7.00
CA ARG A 496 -4.69 -18.00 -7.04
C ARG A 496 -4.12 -16.93 -6.11
N PHE A 497 -4.75 -15.75 -6.07
CA PHE A 497 -4.47 -14.70 -5.12
C PHE A 497 -5.73 -13.87 -4.87
N VAL A 498 -6.13 -13.75 -3.61
CA VAL A 498 -7.31 -12.96 -3.22
C VAL A 498 -6.83 -11.68 -2.56
N SER A 499 -6.82 -10.59 -3.32
CA SER A 499 -6.24 -9.31 -2.89
C SER A 499 -7.19 -8.40 -2.11
N GLU A 500 -8.50 -8.72 -2.11
CA GLU A 500 -9.48 -8.05 -1.24
C GLU A 500 -10.59 -9.00 -0.78
N PHE A 501 -10.84 -8.98 0.52
CA PHE A 501 -12.00 -9.55 1.20
C PHE A 501 -12.15 -8.93 2.59
N GLY A 502 -13.37 -8.82 3.09
CA GLY A 502 -13.64 -8.22 4.40
C GLY A 502 -15.13 -7.97 4.61
N ALA A 503 -15.45 -7.35 5.73
CA ALA A 503 -16.77 -6.82 6.06
C ALA A 503 -16.61 -5.56 6.89
N GLN A 504 -17.53 -4.62 6.77
CA GLN A 504 -17.53 -3.45 7.65
C GLN A 504 -17.91 -3.83 9.08
N SER A 505 -17.37 -3.09 10.03
CA SER A 505 -17.76 -3.10 11.43
C SER A 505 -17.65 -1.71 12.05
N VAL A 506 -18.49 -1.44 13.01
CA VAL A 506 -18.48 -0.18 13.75
C VAL A 506 -17.38 -0.24 14.80
N PRO A 507 -16.49 0.78 14.92
CA PRO A 507 -15.47 0.82 15.96
C PRO A 507 -16.06 1.25 17.31
N HIS A 508 -15.44 0.84 18.42
CA HIS A 508 -15.66 1.44 19.74
C HIS A 508 -14.93 2.79 19.82
N ASP A 509 -15.55 3.83 19.29
CA ASP A 509 -14.99 5.17 19.21
C ASP A 509 -15.99 6.23 19.66
N ASP A 510 -15.54 7.19 20.50
CA ASP A 510 -16.39 8.21 21.11
C ASP A 510 -16.93 9.20 20.08
N HIS A 511 -16.17 9.52 19.04
CA HIS A 511 -16.64 10.40 17.96
C HIS A 511 -17.76 9.71 17.19
N VAL A 512 -17.57 8.45 16.80
CA VAL A 512 -18.59 7.64 16.10
C VAL A 512 -19.85 7.53 16.95
N ALA A 513 -19.71 7.23 18.25
CA ALA A 513 -20.84 7.16 19.17
C ALA A 513 -21.59 8.51 19.29
N THR A 514 -20.86 9.62 19.32
CA THR A 514 -21.44 10.97 19.42
C THR A 514 -22.20 11.35 18.15
N VAL A 515 -21.59 11.16 16.97
CA VAL A 515 -22.20 11.47 15.66
C VAL A 515 -23.45 10.61 15.43
N CYS A 516 -23.43 9.36 15.88
CA CYS A 516 -24.57 8.45 15.75
C CYS A 516 -25.65 8.63 16.83
N GLU A 517 -25.45 9.54 17.78
CA GLU A 517 -26.38 9.70 18.93
C GLU A 517 -26.60 8.38 19.69
N ALA A 518 -25.52 7.66 19.96
CA ALA A 518 -25.52 6.32 20.58
C ALA A 518 -26.38 6.17 21.85
N PRO A 519 -26.51 7.18 22.76
CA PRO A 519 -27.40 7.10 23.91
C PRO A 519 -28.87 6.88 23.58
N ASN A 520 -29.30 7.19 22.35
CA ASN A 520 -30.68 7.03 21.88
C ASN A 520 -30.95 5.62 21.32
N PHE A 521 -30.00 4.68 21.43
CA PHE A 521 -30.13 3.32 20.86
C PHE A 521 -31.46 2.65 21.26
N PRO A 522 -32.21 2.01 20.33
CA PRO A 522 -31.85 1.76 18.92
C PRO A 522 -32.22 2.89 17.93
N GLN A 523 -32.78 4.01 18.40
CA GLN A 523 -33.15 5.18 17.56
C GLN A 523 -31.94 6.08 17.30
N ILE A 524 -30.88 5.53 16.74
CA ILE A 524 -29.64 6.26 16.40
C ILE A 524 -29.75 7.04 15.10
N ASN A 525 -28.82 7.98 14.89
CA ASN A 525 -28.74 8.75 13.65
C ASN A 525 -28.14 7.91 12.51
N LEU A 526 -29.01 7.16 11.80
CA LEU A 526 -28.60 6.30 10.69
C LEU A 526 -28.09 7.09 9.47
N GLN A 527 -28.58 8.33 9.26
CA GLN A 527 -28.12 9.16 8.17
C GLN A 527 -26.64 9.53 8.37
N ALA A 528 -26.29 10.02 9.54
CA ALA A 528 -24.90 10.35 9.88
C ALA A 528 -24.00 9.10 9.84
N LEU A 529 -24.49 7.94 10.31
CA LEU A 529 -23.75 6.69 10.23
C LEU A 529 -23.40 6.30 8.78
N SER A 530 -24.30 6.57 7.83
CA SER A 530 -24.08 6.28 6.40
C SER A 530 -23.31 7.37 5.67
N GLU A 531 -23.75 8.62 5.77
CA GLU A 531 -23.23 9.71 4.94
C GLU A 531 -21.90 10.25 5.48
N ASP A 532 -21.80 10.44 6.81
CA ASP A 532 -20.61 11.03 7.42
C ASP A 532 -19.55 9.96 7.78
N LEU A 533 -20.00 8.77 8.18
CA LEU A 533 -19.13 7.70 8.68
C LEU A 533 -18.98 6.50 7.72
N GLY A 534 -19.61 6.54 6.54
CA GLY A 534 -19.40 5.58 5.45
C GLY A 534 -19.98 4.19 5.65
N ALA A 535 -20.96 4.02 6.53
CA ALA A 535 -21.56 2.71 6.78
C ALA A 535 -22.46 2.25 5.62
N GLU A 536 -22.24 1.03 5.15
CA GLU A 536 -23.14 0.31 4.21
C GLU A 536 -24.32 -0.27 5.01
N LEU A 537 -25.28 0.60 5.41
CA LEU A 537 -26.35 0.27 6.37
C LEU A 537 -27.15 -0.99 6.01
N GLU A 538 -27.45 -1.18 4.73
CA GLU A 538 -28.19 -2.35 4.26
C GLU A 538 -27.44 -3.65 4.57
N LEU A 539 -26.12 -3.65 4.34
CA LEU A 539 -25.29 -4.81 4.61
C LEU A 539 -25.08 -5.02 6.10
N ILE A 540 -24.80 -3.94 6.85
CA ILE A 540 -24.68 -4.03 8.31
C ILE A 540 -25.96 -4.57 8.92
N ASN A 541 -27.13 -4.03 8.56
CA ASN A 541 -28.40 -4.47 9.10
C ASN A 541 -28.77 -5.92 8.70
N ARG A 542 -28.32 -6.38 7.53
CA ARG A 542 -28.49 -7.77 7.09
C ARG A 542 -27.80 -8.77 8.02
N TYR A 543 -26.62 -8.45 8.52
CA TYR A 543 -25.78 -9.37 9.28
C TYR A 543 -25.75 -9.10 10.78
N ALA A 544 -26.02 -7.87 11.18
CA ALA A 544 -26.07 -7.40 12.56
C ALA A 544 -27.21 -6.37 12.72
N PRO A 545 -28.49 -6.84 12.70
CA PRO A 545 -29.65 -5.95 12.79
C PRO A 545 -29.69 -5.22 14.15
N LEU A 546 -30.12 -3.97 14.14
CA LEU A 546 -30.21 -3.14 15.35
C LEU A 546 -31.12 -3.73 16.43
N ASP A 547 -32.27 -4.30 16.03
CA ASP A 547 -33.22 -4.96 16.94
C ASP A 547 -32.73 -6.27 17.53
N GLY A 548 -31.60 -6.78 17.04
CA GLY A 548 -30.89 -7.94 17.58
C GLY A 548 -30.06 -7.64 18.83
N SER A 549 -29.95 -6.36 19.24
CA SER A 549 -29.12 -5.92 20.35
C SER A 549 -29.91 -5.00 21.28
N THR A 550 -29.51 -4.95 22.57
CA THR A 550 -30.18 -4.14 23.60
C THR A 550 -29.48 -2.82 23.90
N THR A 551 -28.20 -2.70 23.55
CA THR A 551 -27.40 -1.49 23.75
C THR A 551 -26.53 -1.22 22.54
N TRP A 552 -26.04 0.01 22.41
CA TRP A 552 -25.07 0.41 21.39
C TRP A 552 -23.82 -0.46 21.40
N GLU A 553 -23.23 -0.69 22.56
CA GLU A 553 -22.01 -1.49 22.73
C GLU A 553 -22.22 -2.94 22.26
N ALA A 554 -23.35 -3.55 22.66
CA ALA A 554 -23.70 -4.92 22.23
C ALA A 554 -23.91 -5.01 20.71
N TRP A 555 -24.46 -3.96 20.10
CA TRP A 555 -24.60 -3.90 18.65
C TRP A 555 -23.26 -3.71 17.93
N VAL A 556 -22.39 -2.82 18.43
CA VAL A 556 -21.02 -2.66 17.95
C VAL A 556 -20.27 -3.99 17.99
N ASP A 557 -20.33 -4.71 19.14
CA ASP A 557 -19.72 -6.04 19.30
C ASP A 557 -20.28 -7.06 18.31
N SER A 558 -21.58 -7.01 18.02
CA SER A 558 -22.23 -7.86 17.03
C SER A 558 -21.66 -7.63 15.62
N THR A 559 -21.48 -6.35 15.22
CA THR A 559 -20.87 -6.00 13.93
C THR A 559 -19.41 -6.48 13.83
N GLN A 560 -18.63 -6.29 14.89
CA GLN A 560 -17.23 -6.72 14.97
C GLN A 560 -17.09 -8.24 15.01
N THR A 561 -17.97 -8.95 15.70
CA THR A 561 -18.00 -10.42 15.73
C THR A 561 -18.28 -10.98 14.34
N ARG A 562 -19.21 -10.36 13.60
CA ARG A 562 -19.48 -10.72 12.21
C ARG A 562 -18.25 -10.54 11.31
N GLN A 563 -17.57 -9.40 11.43
CA GLN A 563 -16.32 -9.14 10.71
C GLN A 563 -15.25 -10.20 11.04
N ALA A 564 -15.05 -10.47 12.32
CA ALA A 564 -14.07 -11.44 12.81
C ALA A 564 -14.31 -12.84 12.25
N HIS A 565 -15.58 -13.29 12.27
CA HIS A 565 -15.97 -14.58 11.69
C HIS A 565 -15.65 -14.67 10.21
N LEU A 566 -16.00 -13.64 9.41
CA LEU A 566 -15.73 -13.61 7.98
C LEU A 566 -14.22 -13.61 7.69
N VAL A 567 -13.46 -12.75 8.35
CA VAL A 567 -12.00 -12.63 8.15
C VAL A 567 -11.30 -13.95 8.46
N ARG A 568 -11.59 -14.55 9.64
CA ARG A 568 -11.02 -15.83 10.05
C ARG A 568 -11.35 -16.94 9.06
N HIS A 569 -12.64 -17.14 8.74
CA HIS A 569 -13.08 -18.23 7.87
C HIS A 569 -12.44 -18.12 6.47
N THR A 570 -12.39 -16.91 5.90
CA THR A 570 -11.78 -16.70 4.60
C THR A 570 -10.30 -17.05 4.61
N ILE A 571 -9.54 -16.59 5.62
CA ILE A 571 -8.11 -16.90 5.76
C ILE A 571 -7.90 -18.41 5.93
N GLU A 572 -8.68 -19.08 6.80
CA GLU A 572 -8.58 -20.52 7.02
C GLU A 572 -8.81 -21.30 5.71
N VAL A 573 -9.84 -20.93 4.94
CA VAL A 573 -10.11 -21.57 3.63
C VAL A 573 -8.93 -21.37 2.68
N LEU A 574 -8.46 -20.13 2.50
CA LEU A 574 -7.37 -19.83 1.57
C LEU A 574 -6.08 -20.54 1.98
N ARG A 575 -5.79 -20.64 3.28
CA ARG A 575 -4.63 -21.37 3.80
C ARG A 575 -4.74 -22.89 3.60
N THR A 576 -5.94 -23.48 3.65
CA THR A 576 -6.10 -24.90 3.29
C THR A 576 -5.89 -25.17 1.80
N LEU A 577 -5.99 -24.15 0.95
CA LEU A 577 -5.73 -24.19 -0.48
C LEU A 577 -4.29 -23.78 -0.85
N LYS A 578 -3.40 -23.63 0.13
CA LYS A 578 -2.00 -23.21 -0.03
C LYS A 578 -1.33 -23.95 -1.18
N TYR A 579 -0.84 -23.17 -2.17
CA TYR A 579 -0.20 -23.58 -3.41
C TYR A 579 -1.07 -24.41 -4.39
N LYS A 580 -2.31 -24.74 -4.01
CA LYS A 580 -3.25 -25.54 -4.83
C LYS A 580 -4.69 -25.04 -4.70
N PRO A 581 -5.07 -23.90 -5.33
CA PRO A 581 -4.29 -23.04 -6.25
C PRO A 581 -3.71 -21.78 -5.61
N THR A 582 -3.90 -21.53 -4.30
CA THR A 582 -3.71 -20.23 -3.66
C THR A 582 -2.25 -19.98 -3.28
N GLY A 583 -1.66 -18.88 -3.77
CA GLY A 583 -0.33 -18.42 -3.39
C GLY A 583 -0.34 -17.36 -2.30
N GLY A 584 -1.49 -16.75 -2.01
CA GLY A 584 -1.61 -15.74 -0.96
C GLY A 584 -2.91 -14.95 -1.00
N PHE A 585 -2.98 -13.97 -0.13
CA PHE A 585 -4.11 -13.06 0.00
C PHE A 585 -3.72 -11.71 0.62
N CYS A 586 -4.59 -10.69 0.47
CA CYS A 586 -4.58 -9.46 1.27
C CYS A 586 -6.00 -9.20 1.82
N GLN A 587 -6.12 -9.21 3.15
CA GLN A 587 -7.35 -8.81 3.82
C GLN A 587 -7.61 -7.31 3.63
N PHE A 588 -8.84 -6.88 3.52
CA PHE A 588 -9.23 -5.48 3.42
C PHE A 588 -10.00 -5.07 4.69
N LEU A 589 -9.48 -4.18 5.55
CA LEU A 589 -8.38 -3.24 5.46
C LEU A 589 -7.55 -3.33 6.76
N PHE A 590 -6.29 -2.88 6.78
CA PHE A 590 -5.44 -2.89 8.00
C PHE A 590 -5.96 -1.95 9.09
N ALA A 591 -6.02 -0.65 8.79
CA ALA A 591 -6.41 0.37 9.75
C ALA A 591 -7.17 1.52 9.09
N ASP A 592 -8.05 2.16 9.86
CA ASP A 592 -8.74 3.37 9.45
C ASP A 592 -7.80 4.59 9.47
N ALA A 593 -8.00 5.52 8.53
CA ALA A 593 -7.30 6.80 8.50
C ALA A 593 -8.03 7.90 9.30
N LEU A 594 -9.31 7.71 9.57
CA LEU A 594 -10.23 8.60 10.28
C LEU A 594 -11.16 7.77 11.17
N PRO A 595 -11.87 8.37 12.15
CA PRO A 595 -12.96 7.69 12.86
C PRO A 595 -14.10 7.39 11.86
N TYR A 596 -14.15 6.14 11.37
CA TYR A 596 -14.97 5.73 10.24
C TYR A 596 -15.51 4.31 10.41
N VAL A 597 -16.60 3.97 9.73
CA VAL A 597 -17.13 2.60 9.68
C VAL A 597 -16.60 1.92 8.43
N SER A 598 -15.69 1.02 8.59
CA SER A 598 -14.99 0.38 7.48
C SER A 598 -14.73 -1.10 7.68
N CYS A 599 -14.07 -1.72 6.70
CA CYS A 599 -13.56 -3.09 6.78
C CYS A 599 -12.23 -3.21 7.55
N ALA A 600 -11.68 -2.12 8.11
CA ALA A 600 -10.43 -2.13 8.86
C ALA A 600 -10.54 -2.97 10.13
N VAL A 601 -9.44 -3.66 10.47
CA VAL A 601 -9.34 -4.48 11.69
C VAL A 601 -8.77 -3.71 12.87
N LEU A 602 -8.18 -2.54 12.62
CA LEU A 602 -7.76 -1.54 13.60
C LEU A 602 -8.49 -0.23 13.33
N ASP A 603 -8.89 0.51 14.39
CA ASP A 603 -9.43 1.85 14.21
C ASP A 603 -8.33 2.88 13.86
N HIS A 604 -8.70 4.14 13.66
CA HIS A 604 -7.77 5.23 13.32
C HIS A 604 -6.71 5.52 14.40
N ARG A 605 -6.94 5.10 15.65
CA ARG A 605 -5.99 5.16 16.78
C ARG A 605 -5.19 3.87 16.95
N ARG A 606 -5.37 2.89 16.03
CA ARG A 606 -4.78 1.54 16.08
C ARG A 606 -5.30 0.71 17.26
N LYS A 607 -6.48 1.04 17.80
CA LYS A 607 -7.17 0.19 18.78
C LYS A 607 -7.75 -1.03 18.03
N PRO A 608 -7.47 -2.25 18.50
CA PRO A 608 -7.96 -3.47 17.85
C PRO A 608 -9.49 -3.58 17.89
N LYS A 609 -10.08 -3.95 16.76
CA LYS A 609 -11.43 -4.51 16.68
C LYS A 609 -11.35 -6.02 16.92
N ILE A 610 -12.47 -6.70 17.23
CA ILE A 610 -12.50 -8.17 17.47
C ILE A 610 -11.85 -8.96 16.30
N ALA A 611 -11.96 -8.44 15.10
CA ALA A 611 -11.38 -9.04 13.89
C ALA A 611 -9.84 -9.08 13.89
N TRP A 612 -9.16 -8.24 14.67
CA TRP A 612 -7.71 -8.24 14.79
C TRP A 612 -7.18 -9.55 15.41
N ASP A 613 -7.81 -10.01 16.47
CA ASP A 613 -7.44 -11.26 17.12
C ASP A 613 -7.72 -12.46 16.23
N ALA A 614 -8.85 -12.42 15.50
CA ALA A 614 -9.22 -13.44 14.53
C ALA A 614 -8.23 -13.53 13.36
N LEU A 615 -7.80 -12.38 12.81
CA LEU A 615 -6.78 -12.27 11.79
C LEU A 615 -5.44 -12.85 12.29
N SER A 616 -5.00 -12.40 13.47
CA SER A 616 -3.72 -12.81 14.06
C SER A 616 -3.68 -14.31 14.35
N ALA A 617 -4.77 -14.87 14.88
CA ALA A 617 -4.89 -16.30 15.16
C ALA A 617 -4.85 -17.13 13.87
N ALA A 618 -5.56 -16.69 12.81
CA ALA A 618 -5.60 -17.38 11.52
C ALA A 618 -4.28 -17.29 10.73
N ASN A 619 -3.40 -16.34 11.07
CA ASN A 619 -2.08 -16.16 10.43
C ASN A 619 -0.90 -16.80 11.19
N ARG A 620 -1.13 -17.46 12.32
CA ARG A 620 -0.06 -18.18 13.03
C ARG A 620 0.68 -19.15 12.09
N PRO A 621 1.97 -19.39 12.31
CA PRO A 621 2.76 -20.29 11.47
C PRO A 621 2.17 -21.70 11.36
N VAL A 622 1.56 -22.20 12.44
CA VAL A 622 0.83 -23.48 12.45
C VAL A 622 -0.60 -23.24 12.90
N ILE A 623 -1.55 -23.70 12.08
CA ILE A 623 -2.98 -23.69 12.43
C ILE A 623 -3.62 -25.04 12.18
N VAL A 624 -4.70 -25.30 12.92
CA VAL A 624 -5.59 -26.43 12.71
C VAL A 624 -6.94 -25.93 12.22
N VAL A 625 -7.46 -26.52 11.15
CA VAL A 625 -8.66 -26.04 10.48
C VAL A 625 -9.66 -27.18 10.28
N ALA A 626 -10.90 -26.98 10.69
CA ALA A 626 -12.01 -27.85 10.35
C ALA A 626 -12.65 -27.41 9.04
N ASP A 627 -12.76 -28.32 8.12
CA ASP A 627 -13.39 -28.09 6.82
C ASP A 627 -14.92 -28.15 6.95
N LEU A 628 -15.49 -27.15 7.59
CA LEU A 628 -16.92 -26.96 7.73
C LEU A 628 -17.43 -26.22 6.49
N HIS A 629 -18.20 -26.93 5.67
CA HIS A 629 -18.71 -26.38 4.41
C HIS A 629 -19.90 -25.43 4.58
N LYS A 630 -20.45 -25.32 5.79
CA LYS A 630 -21.65 -24.52 6.08
C LYS A 630 -21.61 -23.97 7.50
N ASP A 631 -22.16 -22.78 7.67
CA ASP A 631 -22.38 -22.17 9.00
C ASP A 631 -23.47 -22.92 9.79
N GLU A 632 -24.31 -23.70 9.10
CA GLU A 632 -25.38 -24.54 9.64
C GLU A 632 -25.23 -25.96 9.10
N ILE A 633 -25.40 -26.95 9.97
CA ILE A 633 -25.40 -28.37 9.57
C ILE A 633 -26.72 -29.03 9.91
N PRO A 634 -27.19 -29.97 9.09
CA PRO A 634 -28.45 -30.71 9.36
C PRO A 634 -28.26 -31.70 10.51
N ILE A 635 -29.36 -32.04 11.15
CA ILE A 635 -29.42 -33.20 12.07
C ILE A 635 -29.01 -34.45 11.30
N GLY A 636 -28.18 -35.28 11.94
CA GLY A 636 -27.65 -36.52 11.36
C GLY A 636 -26.14 -36.59 11.39
N THR A 637 -25.57 -37.33 10.46
CA THR A 637 -24.12 -37.52 10.33
C THR A 637 -23.55 -36.58 9.30
N ASN A 638 -22.69 -35.65 9.75
CA ASN A 638 -22.06 -34.64 8.90
C ASN A 638 -20.57 -34.94 8.74
N GLN A 639 -20.07 -34.98 7.51
CA GLN A 639 -18.66 -35.21 7.26
C GLN A 639 -17.88 -33.91 7.43
N CYS A 640 -16.77 -33.96 8.19
CA CYS A 640 -15.82 -32.85 8.37
C CYS A 640 -14.40 -33.35 8.12
N ALA A 641 -13.61 -32.61 7.36
CA ALA A 641 -12.18 -32.86 7.23
C ALA A 641 -11.42 -31.92 8.16
N ILE A 642 -10.34 -32.40 8.79
CA ILE A 642 -9.46 -31.61 9.60
C ILE A 642 -8.10 -31.50 8.93
N HIS A 643 -7.58 -30.28 8.86
CA HIS A 643 -6.30 -29.98 8.24
C HIS A 643 -5.35 -29.36 9.27
N VAL A 644 -4.07 -29.71 9.17
CA VAL A 644 -2.97 -28.94 9.76
C VAL A 644 -2.29 -28.18 8.65
N VAL A 645 -2.17 -26.88 8.80
CA VAL A 645 -1.43 -26.00 7.87
C VAL A 645 -0.18 -25.54 8.60
N SER A 646 0.98 -25.78 7.99
CA SER A 646 2.29 -25.36 8.52
C SER A 646 2.99 -24.44 7.53
N ASP A 647 3.50 -23.29 8.04
CA ASP A 647 4.43 -22.41 7.33
C ASP A 647 5.87 -22.59 7.83
N LEU A 648 6.10 -23.51 8.79
CA LEU A 648 7.43 -23.78 9.33
C LEU A 648 8.34 -24.38 8.25
N ARG A 649 9.61 -24.00 8.27
CA ARG A 649 10.64 -24.53 7.35
C ARG A 649 11.26 -25.85 7.80
N THR A 650 10.95 -26.26 9.02
CA THR A 650 11.41 -27.54 9.59
C THR A 650 10.20 -28.46 9.79
N PRO A 651 10.38 -29.79 9.62
CA PRO A 651 9.29 -30.73 9.81
C PRO A 651 8.87 -30.81 11.30
N ILE A 652 7.58 -30.90 11.53
CA ILE A 652 7.03 -31.24 12.83
C ILE A 652 7.14 -32.75 13.01
N LYS A 653 8.14 -33.22 13.77
CA LYS A 653 8.43 -34.65 13.88
C LYS A 653 7.28 -35.43 14.54
N LYS A 654 6.67 -34.85 15.58
CA LYS A 654 5.56 -35.48 16.29
C LYS A 654 4.68 -34.42 16.95
N ALA A 655 3.38 -34.46 16.67
CA ALA A 655 2.36 -33.71 17.40
C ALA A 655 1.07 -34.53 17.52
N THR A 656 0.28 -34.23 18.52
CA THR A 656 -1.02 -34.86 18.75
C THR A 656 -2.12 -33.83 18.60
N LEU A 657 -3.05 -34.07 17.67
CA LEU A 657 -4.29 -33.34 17.53
C LEU A 657 -5.35 -33.98 18.47
N PHE A 658 -5.89 -33.18 19.35
CA PHE A 658 -7.05 -33.51 20.16
C PHE A 658 -8.27 -32.85 19.53
N VAL A 659 -9.36 -33.60 19.42
CA VAL A 659 -10.63 -33.15 18.86
C VAL A 659 -11.72 -33.44 19.88
N GLU A 660 -12.50 -32.40 20.17
CA GLU A 660 -13.65 -32.50 21.05
C GLU A 660 -14.89 -31.96 20.34
N TRP A 661 -15.92 -32.82 20.27
CA TRP A 661 -17.20 -32.49 19.68
C TRP A 661 -18.31 -32.53 20.73
N HIS A 662 -19.04 -31.42 20.84
CA HIS A 662 -20.16 -31.28 21.76
C HIS A 662 -21.39 -30.82 20.98
N ALA A 663 -22.37 -31.71 20.82
CA ALA A 663 -23.64 -31.42 20.17
C ALA A 663 -24.80 -31.40 21.20
N PRO A 664 -25.89 -30.65 20.93
CA PRO A 664 -27.02 -30.54 21.86
C PRO A 664 -27.65 -31.90 22.21
N GLY A 665 -27.75 -32.17 23.49
CA GLY A 665 -28.37 -33.42 24.01
C GLY A 665 -27.58 -34.71 23.75
N MET A 666 -26.25 -34.55 23.50
CA MET A 666 -25.33 -35.68 23.32
C MET A 666 -24.15 -35.60 24.31
N ASP A 667 -23.59 -36.75 24.64
CA ASP A 667 -22.32 -36.79 25.34
C ASP A 667 -21.20 -36.21 24.50
N VAL A 668 -20.15 -35.66 25.18
CA VAL A 668 -18.99 -35.10 24.50
C VAL A 668 -18.17 -36.22 23.88
N GLU A 669 -18.01 -36.17 22.55
CA GLU A 669 -17.14 -37.10 21.84
C GLU A 669 -15.72 -36.56 21.77
N ARG A 670 -14.73 -37.42 22.03
CA ARG A 670 -13.31 -37.08 22.00
C ARG A 670 -12.54 -38.11 21.22
N TRP A 671 -11.64 -37.60 20.38
CA TRP A 671 -10.67 -38.46 19.69
C TRP A 671 -9.35 -37.73 19.50
N SER A 672 -8.29 -38.45 19.18
CA SER A 672 -6.98 -37.88 18.92
C SER A 672 -6.28 -38.56 17.76
N PHE A 673 -5.39 -37.81 17.13
CA PHE A 673 -4.52 -38.29 16.07
C PHE A 673 -3.09 -37.82 16.37
N THR A 674 -2.13 -38.74 16.31
CA THR A 674 -0.72 -38.43 16.51
C THR A 674 0.05 -38.69 15.21
N GLY A 675 0.87 -37.74 14.77
CA GLY A 675 1.66 -37.86 13.55
C GLY A 675 2.71 -36.78 13.44
N GLY A 676 3.48 -36.85 12.34
CA GLY A 676 4.38 -35.78 11.90
C GLY A 676 3.80 -35.01 10.73
N PHE A 677 4.33 -33.80 10.50
CA PHE A 677 3.89 -32.93 9.41
C PHE A 677 5.10 -32.36 8.67
N GLU A 678 5.00 -32.35 7.35
CA GLU A 678 6.04 -31.80 6.48
C GLU A 678 6.15 -30.29 6.64
N PRO A 679 7.32 -29.71 6.37
CA PRO A 679 7.50 -28.27 6.36
C PRO A 679 6.67 -27.64 5.24
N ASP A 680 6.26 -26.38 5.44
CA ASP A 680 5.57 -25.56 4.46
C ASP A 680 4.40 -26.24 3.73
N SER A 681 3.55 -26.96 4.48
CA SER A 681 2.58 -27.92 3.93
C SER A 681 1.15 -27.75 4.44
N VAL A 682 0.24 -28.39 3.74
CA VAL A 682 -1.14 -28.63 4.18
C VAL A 682 -1.37 -30.13 4.27
N THR A 683 -1.61 -30.64 5.47
CA THR A 683 -1.87 -32.06 5.70
C THR A 683 -3.31 -32.26 6.13
N LYS A 684 -4.06 -33.03 5.34
CA LYS A 684 -5.37 -33.51 5.71
C LYS A 684 -5.24 -34.72 6.64
N ILE A 685 -5.64 -34.55 7.90
CA ILE A 685 -5.41 -35.58 8.94
C ILE A 685 -6.50 -36.65 8.92
N ALA A 686 -7.75 -36.24 8.92
CA ALA A 686 -8.88 -37.18 9.05
C ALA A 686 -10.11 -36.66 8.31
N LYS A 687 -10.97 -37.60 7.92
CA LYS A 687 -12.39 -37.32 7.74
C LYS A 687 -13.08 -37.79 9.02
N THR A 688 -13.64 -36.85 9.75
CA THR A 688 -14.44 -37.18 10.94
C THR A 688 -15.91 -37.03 10.61
N PHE A 689 -16.75 -37.69 11.41
CA PHE A 689 -18.19 -37.61 11.29
C PHE A 689 -18.74 -36.94 12.54
N LEU A 690 -19.29 -35.73 12.36
CA LEU A 690 -19.96 -34.97 13.39
C LEU A 690 -21.43 -35.42 13.47
N VAL A 691 -21.76 -36.15 14.51
CA VAL A 691 -23.14 -36.64 14.70
C VAL A 691 -23.92 -35.59 15.48
N THR A 692 -25.15 -35.32 15.03
CA THR A 692 -26.08 -34.39 15.68
C THR A 692 -27.47 -35.07 15.79
N LYS A 693 -28.14 -34.89 16.92
CA LYS A 693 -29.48 -35.48 17.17
C LYS A 693 -30.55 -34.42 17.41
N ASN A 694 -30.16 -33.28 17.95
CA ASN A 694 -31.09 -32.20 18.30
C ASN A 694 -30.64 -30.88 17.67
N PRO A 695 -31.55 -29.94 17.36
CA PRO A 695 -31.21 -28.60 16.93
C PRO A 695 -30.59 -27.81 18.10
N GLY A 696 -29.78 -26.78 17.78
CA GLY A 696 -29.14 -25.91 18.74
C GLY A 696 -27.71 -25.55 18.31
N ILE A 697 -26.90 -25.08 19.24
CA ILE A 697 -25.50 -24.74 18.98
C ILE A 697 -24.59 -25.90 19.40
N ALA A 698 -23.84 -26.44 18.46
CA ALA A 698 -22.77 -27.40 18.69
C ALA A 698 -21.41 -26.71 18.70
N THR A 699 -20.44 -27.31 19.41
CA THR A 699 -19.04 -26.82 19.44
C THR A 699 -18.08 -27.90 18.97
N LEU A 700 -17.12 -27.50 18.12
CA LEU A 700 -15.98 -28.30 17.71
C LEU A 700 -14.71 -27.62 18.19
N ALA A 701 -13.99 -28.25 19.11
CA ALA A 701 -12.71 -27.78 19.59
C ALA A 701 -11.58 -28.62 19.01
N LEU A 702 -10.55 -27.95 18.49
CA LEU A 702 -9.35 -28.56 17.93
C LEU A 702 -8.14 -28.03 18.70
N GLU A 703 -7.27 -28.93 19.14
CA GLU A 703 -6.01 -28.58 19.80
C GLU A 703 -4.88 -29.48 19.31
N LEU A 704 -3.87 -28.87 18.67
CA LEU A 704 -2.63 -29.53 18.27
C LEU A 704 -1.54 -29.22 19.27
N ARG A 705 -0.94 -30.28 19.86
CA ARG A 705 0.18 -30.19 20.83
C ARG A 705 1.39 -30.95 20.31
N GLY A 706 2.54 -30.28 20.24
CA GLY A 706 3.86 -30.84 20.00
C GLY A 706 4.87 -30.30 21.00
N SER A 707 6.17 -30.63 20.85
CA SER A 707 7.22 -30.12 21.75
C SER A 707 7.26 -28.58 21.78
N ASP A 708 7.17 -27.96 20.61
CA ASP A 708 7.30 -26.51 20.41
C ASP A 708 6.11 -25.93 19.67
N ILE A 709 5.00 -26.67 19.58
CA ILE A 709 3.82 -26.30 18.82
C ILE A 709 2.59 -26.42 19.68
N HIS A 710 1.82 -25.34 19.70
CA HIS A 710 0.51 -25.30 20.31
C HIS A 710 -0.43 -24.48 19.41
N ALA A 711 -1.39 -25.13 18.76
CA ALA A 711 -2.40 -24.47 17.95
C ALA A 711 -3.80 -24.91 18.40
N ILE A 712 -4.66 -23.92 18.61
CA ILE A 712 -6.05 -24.13 19.05
C ILE A 712 -6.99 -23.49 18.05
N ASN A 713 -8.11 -24.14 17.80
CA ASN A 713 -9.20 -23.59 17.02
C ASN A 713 -10.57 -24.10 17.51
N ASN A 714 -11.53 -23.19 17.63
CA ASN A 714 -12.86 -23.50 18.13
C ASN A 714 -13.93 -23.00 17.15
N TYR A 715 -14.93 -23.81 16.92
CA TYR A 715 -16.07 -23.51 16.03
C TYR A 715 -17.38 -23.64 16.78
N GLN A 716 -18.26 -22.66 16.61
CA GLN A 716 -19.66 -22.75 16.97
C GLN A 716 -20.46 -22.97 15.70
N ILE A 717 -21.32 -23.99 15.72
CA ILE A 717 -22.02 -24.47 14.52
C ILE A 717 -23.49 -24.61 14.88
N LYS A 718 -24.35 -23.98 14.08
CA LYS A 718 -25.79 -24.13 14.26
C LYS A 718 -26.23 -25.46 13.67
N VAL A 719 -26.98 -26.25 14.44
CA VAL A 719 -27.63 -27.49 14.02
C VAL A 719 -29.09 -27.20 13.77
N CYS A 720 -29.62 -27.52 12.58
CA CYS A 720 -31.00 -27.25 12.14
C CYS A 720 -31.71 -28.53 11.76
#